data_20870f81f65647c09e298663f2f3f786
#
_entry.id   20870f81f65647c09e298663f2f3f786
#
_cell.length_a   1.000
_cell.length_b   1.000
_cell.length_c   1.000
_cell.angle_alpha   90.00
_cell.angle_beta   90.00
_cell.angle_gamma   90.00
#
_symmetry.space_group_name_H-M   'P 1'
#
loop_
_entity.id
_entity.type
_entity.pdbx_description
1 polymer ?
#
loop_
_entity_poly.entity_id
_entity_poly.type
_entity_poly.pdbx_seq_one_letter_code
_entity_poly.pdbx_strand_id
1 'polypeptide(L)'
;SRYSYRTKVQRLPVEPISQASANQRKGRCGRVVAGICIRLYSEEDFDSRPAFTDPEIQRTNLAAVILQMLQLRIGDIHRFPFIEPPDRRLINDGYKLLEELQAVDGRGRLSSIGRQLTGLPLDPRLGRILLAAGEQNCLREALIITSALSVQDPRERPADKQQAADQMHRRFWHEQSDFLGLVNLWDHFEQKRQQLSQNQMRRECKGEYLNYLRWREWRDIHHQLKLSLRDLKLTENREPASYEAVHRAMVAGLLGNLGFNIENRDYLGARNRKFGIFPGSSQFKKTPKWLVAAELLETSRLYAHTVAKIEPDWALAAAGHLVKRQHFEPHYDARSGRIKAFEKVSLYGLVLVEKQRVDFTDIDPVVCREVFIRSGLVEGRYQAKSGRAPVPQFWSHNRQLLAELGDLEAKSRRRDILADDQALYQFYDERLADRVVSCGSFERWRKEAEKDRPRLLFIEREQLMQREAGEVTEAQFPDHLEWRGTVFPLKYQFEPGHEDDGVNLQVPVSLLHQVPERRLEWLVPGLLRDKCISLIKGLPKPLRRHFVPVPDVVDKALAQMRPDDTPLTEALAFQLKRQTLVEVPPEAWDETKLDDFYRVNIQVLDERGRCIARGRNLVELRERYREQAQEKIQSAALDMEREGIKRWDLGELPEQVRLRRGQIDIRAYPALVDKGESVSLVVLDEAGDALWQSRRGLARLLLLENLQTCKYLHKKLLKEDELAL
;
A
#
# COMPACT_ATOMS: atom_id res chain seq x y z
N SER A 1 -32.84 2.08 -38.27
CA SER A 1 -31.84 1.75 -37.24
C SER A 1 -31.56 0.26 -37.21
N ARG A 2 -30.30 -0.11 -36.94
CA ARG A 2 -29.89 -1.50 -36.76
C ARG A 2 -29.19 -1.64 -35.42
N TYR A 3 -29.58 -2.64 -34.65
CA TYR A 3 -28.89 -2.99 -33.41
C TYR A 3 -27.69 -3.87 -33.70
N SER A 4 -26.54 -3.52 -33.14
CA SER A 4 -25.32 -4.32 -33.25
C SER A 4 -25.11 -5.13 -31.96
N TYR A 5 -25.21 -6.44 -32.02
CA TYR A 5 -24.93 -7.34 -30.89
C TYR A 5 -23.45 -7.32 -30.47
N ARG A 6 -22.55 -6.95 -31.37
CA ARG A 6 -21.10 -6.84 -31.04
C ARG A 6 -20.83 -5.60 -30.17
N THR A 7 -21.34 -4.45 -30.60
CA THR A 7 -21.16 -3.16 -29.91
C THR A 7 -22.29 -2.86 -28.93
N LYS A 8 -23.40 -3.59 -28.97
CA LYS A 8 -24.62 -3.35 -28.16
C LYS A 8 -25.14 -1.90 -28.26
N VAL A 9 -25.01 -1.33 -29.42
CA VAL A 9 -25.38 0.06 -29.73
C VAL A 9 -26.32 0.08 -30.90
N GLN A 10 -27.27 1.00 -30.90
CA GLN A 10 -28.08 1.31 -32.08
C GLN A 10 -27.23 2.15 -33.05
N ARG A 11 -27.27 1.73 -34.31
CA ARG A 11 -26.63 2.43 -35.42
C ARG A 11 -27.70 3.03 -36.31
N LEU A 12 -27.43 4.19 -36.82
CA LEU A 12 -28.26 4.86 -37.82
C LEU A 12 -27.51 4.92 -39.16
N PRO A 13 -27.23 3.78 -39.81
CA PRO A 13 -26.53 3.78 -41.08
C PRO A 13 -27.40 4.43 -42.15
N VAL A 14 -26.81 5.19 -43.06
CA VAL A 14 -27.44 5.63 -44.28
C VAL A 14 -27.43 4.45 -45.26
N GLU A 15 -28.58 3.84 -45.46
CA GLU A 15 -28.73 2.65 -46.30
C GLU A 15 -29.78 2.91 -47.38
N PRO A 16 -29.62 2.27 -48.58
CA PRO A 16 -30.70 2.26 -49.58
C PRO A 16 -32.00 1.64 -49.01
N ILE A 17 -33.11 2.25 -49.24
CA ILE A 17 -34.44 1.71 -48.86
C ILE A 17 -34.80 0.54 -49.75
N SER A 18 -35.56 -0.45 -49.24
CA SER A 18 -36.09 -1.56 -50.04
C SER A 18 -37.09 -1.08 -51.10
N GLN A 19 -37.31 -1.92 -52.13
CA GLN A 19 -38.31 -1.65 -53.17
C GLN A 19 -39.69 -1.43 -52.56
N ALA A 20 -40.12 -2.28 -51.61
CA ALA A 20 -41.39 -2.15 -50.91
C ALA A 20 -41.52 -0.82 -50.15
N SER A 21 -40.47 -0.40 -49.46
CA SER A 21 -40.44 0.91 -48.75
C SER A 21 -40.52 2.09 -49.72
N ALA A 22 -39.84 2.01 -50.89
CA ALA A 22 -39.95 3.01 -51.93
C ALA A 22 -41.35 3.09 -52.56
N ASN A 23 -41.94 1.92 -52.81
CA ASN A 23 -43.31 1.82 -53.34
C ASN A 23 -44.36 2.31 -52.32
N GLN A 24 -44.18 1.99 -51.02
CA GLN A 24 -45.04 2.51 -49.96
C GLN A 24 -45.02 4.05 -49.90
N ARG A 25 -43.83 4.67 -50.05
CA ARG A 25 -43.70 6.15 -50.09
C ARG A 25 -44.38 6.71 -51.34
N LYS A 26 -44.21 6.06 -52.52
CA LYS A 26 -44.94 6.41 -53.73
C LYS A 26 -46.46 6.37 -53.52
N GLY A 27 -46.94 5.32 -52.88
CA GLY A 27 -48.42 5.16 -52.60
C GLY A 27 -48.97 6.22 -51.67
N ARG A 28 -48.17 6.92 -50.88
CA ARG A 28 -48.63 8.04 -50.04
C ARG A 28 -49.01 9.29 -50.86
N CYS A 29 -48.35 9.50 -51.99
CA CYS A 29 -48.63 10.64 -52.88
C CYS A 29 -50.05 10.57 -53.52
N GLY A 30 -50.64 9.40 -53.65
CA GLY A 30 -51.91 9.19 -54.30
C GLY A 30 -53.11 9.00 -53.37
N ARG A 31 -53.05 9.37 -52.07
CA ARG A 31 -54.13 9.10 -51.09
C ARG A 31 -55.33 10.03 -51.19
N VAL A 32 -55.14 11.28 -51.60
CA VAL A 32 -56.17 12.33 -51.68
C VAL A 32 -56.46 12.69 -53.13
N VAL A 33 -55.44 12.90 -53.95
CA VAL A 33 -55.48 13.20 -55.37
C VAL A 33 -54.34 12.48 -56.09
N ALA A 34 -54.40 12.36 -57.40
CA ALA A 34 -53.30 11.80 -58.20
C ALA A 34 -52.02 12.58 -57.95
N GLY A 35 -50.93 11.89 -57.59
CA GLY A 35 -49.66 12.49 -57.26
C GLY A 35 -48.55 11.88 -58.10
N ILE A 36 -47.48 12.67 -58.28
CA ILE A 36 -46.23 12.25 -58.96
C ILE A 36 -45.17 12.02 -57.91
N CYS A 37 -44.49 10.86 -57.96
CA CYS A 37 -43.33 10.55 -57.09
C CYS A 37 -42.06 10.48 -57.95
N ILE A 38 -41.13 11.43 -57.73
CA ILE A 38 -39.84 11.45 -58.39
C ILE A 38 -38.81 10.77 -57.48
N ARG A 39 -38.11 9.77 -57.99
CA ARG A 39 -37.01 9.06 -57.32
C ARG A 39 -35.71 9.65 -57.75
N LEU A 40 -34.83 9.98 -56.80
CA LEU A 40 -33.49 10.56 -57.04
C LEU A 40 -32.39 9.50 -57.17
N TYR A 41 -32.75 8.35 -57.74
CA TYR A 41 -31.87 7.22 -58.04
C TYR A 41 -32.34 6.51 -59.29
N SER A 42 -31.46 5.77 -59.97
CA SER A 42 -31.75 5.11 -61.24
C SER A 42 -32.70 3.92 -61.07
N GLU A 43 -33.31 3.48 -62.17
CA GLU A 43 -34.17 2.29 -62.19
C GLU A 43 -33.36 1.03 -61.92
N GLU A 44 -32.15 0.95 -62.46
CA GLU A 44 -31.20 -0.15 -62.20
C GLU A 44 -30.84 -0.24 -60.69
N ASP A 45 -30.58 0.90 -60.04
CA ASP A 45 -30.33 0.92 -58.59
C ASP A 45 -31.59 0.48 -57.81
N PHE A 46 -32.78 0.88 -58.23
CA PHE A 46 -34.04 0.42 -57.63
C PHE A 46 -34.23 -1.10 -57.74
N ASP A 47 -34.03 -1.63 -58.92
CA ASP A 47 -34.19 -3.06 -59.22
C ASP A 47 -33.16 -3.95 -58.54
N SER A 48 -31.99 -3.43 -58.29
CA SER A 48 -30.90 -4.09 -57.53
C SER A 48 -31.15 -4.14 -56.00
N ARG A 49 -32.10 -3.36 -55.51
CA ARG A 49 -32.40 -3.28 -54.05
C ARG A 49 -33.22 -4.49 -53.59
N PRO A 50 -33.06 -4.91 -52.32
CA PRO A 50 -33.89 -5.93 -51.71
C PRO A 50 -35.39 -5.61 -51.88
N ALA A 51 -36.20 -6.63 -52.18
CA ALA A 51 -37.64 -6.45 -52.33
C ALA A 51 -38.29 -5.90 -51.05
N PHE A 52 -37.90 -6.42 -49.91
CA PHE A 52 -38.40 -6.03 -48.57
C PHE A 52 -37.25 -5.63 -47.62
N THR A 53 -37.61 -4.87 -46.59
CA THR A 53 -36.69 -4.59 -45.49
C THR A 53 -36.65 -5.79 -44.55
N ASP A 54 -35.48 -6.13 -44.01
CA ASP A 54 -35.34 -7.20 -43.02
C ASP A 54 -36.39 -7.07 -41.90
N PRO A 55 -36.96 -8.17 -41.41
CA PRO A 55 -37.90 -8.16 -40.30
C PRO A 55 -37.29 -7.51 -39.03
N GLU A 56 -38.13 -6.92 -38.21
CA GLU A 56 -37.68 -6.24 -36.99
C GLU A 56 -36.92 -7.19 -36.04
N ILE A 57 -37.35 -8.43 -35.95
CA ILE A 57 -36.74 -9.49 -35.15
C ILE A 57 -35.26 -9.75 -35.50
N GLN A 58 -34.83 -9.40 -36.72
CA GLN A 58 -33.46 -9.52 -37.17
C GLN A 58 -32.64 -8.25 -36.97
N ARG A 59 -33.25 -7.14 -36.58
CA ARG A 59 -32.62 -5.80 -36.49
C ARG A 59 -32.62 -5.20 -35.10
N THR A 60 -33.36 -5.76 -34.15
CA THR A 60 -33.54 -5.22 -32.80
C THR A 60 -32.96 -6.15 -31.72
N ASN A 61 -32.84 -5.65 -30.51
CA ASN A 61 -32.51 -6.49 -29.36
C ASN A 61 -33.74 -7.35 -29.00
N LEU A 62 -33.54 -8.62 -28.74
CA LEU A 62 -34.60 -9.59 -28.54
C LEU A 62 -35.06 -9.76 -27.09
N ALA A 63 -34.51 -9.00 -26.13
CA ALA A 63 -34.81 -9.16 -24.70
C ALA A 63 -36.33 -9.09 -24.41
N ALA A 64 -37.03 -8.10 -25.00
CA ALA A 64 -38.50 -7.97 -24.83
C ALA A 64 -39.27 -9.19 -25.39
N VAL A 65 -38.87 -9.68 -26.55
CA VAL A 65 -39.48 -10.86 -27.20
C VAL A 65 -39.27 -12.10 -26.36
N ILE A 66 -38.03 -12.34 -25.91
CA ILE A 66 -37.70 -13.48 -25.04
C ILE A 66 -38.48 -13.41 -23.73
N LEU A 67 -38.57 -12.24 -23.12
CA LEU A 67 -39.30 -12.03 -21.88
C LEU A 67 -40.79 -12.40 -22.02
N GLN A 68 -41.43 -11.95 -23.12
CA GLN A 68 -42.81 -12.29 -23.42
C GLN A 68 -43.01 -13.78 -23.72
N MET A 69 -42.12 -14.41 -24.50
CA MET A 69 -42.19 -15.84 -24.80
C MET A 69 -42.07 -16.68 -23.51
N LEU A 70 -41.18 -16.32 -22.61
CA LEU A 70 -41.02 -16.98 -21.30
C LEU A 70 -42.30 -16.84 -20.45
N GLN A 71 -42.92 -15.66 -20.43
CA GLN A 71 -44.15 -15.42 -19.69
C GLN A 71 -45.34 -16.23 -20.26
N LEU A 72 -45.47 -16.25 -21.57
CA LEU A 72 -46.54 -16.95 -22.27
C LEU A 72 -46.29 -18.47 -22.33
N ARG A 73 -45.12 -18.94 -21.94
CA ARG A 73 -44.68 -20.35 -21.96
C ARG A 73 -44.83 -21.00 -23.35
N ILE A 74 -44.58 -20.25 -24.42
CA ILE A 74 -44.69 -20.73 -25.81
C ILE A 74 -43.44 -21.45 -26.33
N GLY A 75 -42.58 -21.88 -25.43
CA GLY A 75 -41.41 -22.70 -25.72
C GLY A 75 -40.08 -21.92 -25.81
N ASP A 76 -39.05 -22.62 -26.26
CA ASP A 76 -37.73 -22.10 -26.41
C ASP A 76 -37.59 -21.29 -27.71
N ILE A 77 -37.16 -20.05 -27.64
CA ILE A 77 -36.95 -19.18 -28.80
C ILE A 77 -36.01 -19.78 -29.86
N HIS A 78 -35.03 -20.62 -29.45
CA HIS A 78 -34.11 -21.30 -30.38
C HIS A 78 -34.83 -22.36 -31.24
N ARG A 79 -35.98 -22.88 -30.80
CA ARG A 79 -36.76 -23.94 -31.44
C ARG A 79 -38.12 -23.45 -31.97
N PHE A 80 -38.43 -22.18 -31.72
CA PHE A 80 -39.70 -21.61 -32.15
C PHE A 80 -39.74 -21.51 -33.69
N PRO A 81 -40.80 -21.89 -34.37
CA PRO A 81 -40.90 -21.93 -35.85
C PRO A 81 -41.14 -20.54 -36.43
N PHE A 82 -40.13 -19.69 -36.32
CA PHE A 82 -40.20 -18.39 -37.01
C PHE A 82 -40.15 -18.58 -38.53
N ILE A 83 -40.88 -17.75 -39.27
CA ILE A 83 -40.81 -17.69 -40.73
C ILE A 83 -39.40 -17.36 -41.17
N GLU A 84 -38.81 -16.33 -40.54
CA GLU A 84 -37.37 -15.94 -40.70
C GLU A 84 -36.77 -15.89 -39.30
N PRO A 85 -35.98 -16.92 -38.92
CA PRO A 85 -35.46 -16.99 -37.56
C PRO A 85 -34.38 -15.91 -37.31
N PRO A 86 -34.33 -15.34 -36.10
CA PRO A 86 -33.26 -14.41 -35.72
C PRO A 86 -31.91 -15.12 -35.57
N ASP A 87 -30.83 -14.38 -35.73
CA ASP A 87 -29.46 -14.90 -35.47
C ASP A 87 -29.34 -15.34 -33.99
N ARG A 88 -28.78 -16.52 -33.78
CA ARG A 88 -28.51 -17.08 -32.44
C ARG A 88 -27.73 -16.10 -31.55
N ARG A 89 -26.87 -15.26 -32.13
CA ARG A 89 -26.10 -14.23 -31.40
C ARG A 89 -27.02 -13.13 -30.84
N LEU A 90 -28.08 -12.74 -31.58
CA LEU A 90 -29.09 -11.80 -31.11
C LEU A 90 -29.89 -12.39 -29.94
N ILE A 91 -30.24 -13.69 -30.03
CA ILE A 91 -30.97 -14.38 -28.95
C ILE A 91 -30.10 -14.42 -27.68
N ASN A 92 -28.82 -14.85 -27.81
CA ASN A 92 -27.90 -14.90 -26.68
C ASN A 92 -27.65 -13.52 -26.09
N ASP A 93 -27.62 -12.48 -26.91
CA ASP A 93 -27.48 -11.11 -26.45
C ASP A 93 -28.74 -10.62 -25.69
N GLY A 94 -29.90 -11.01 -26.12
CA GLY A 94 -31.14 -10.77 -25.41
C GLY A 94 -31.15 -11.42 -24.03
N TYR A 95 -30.79 -12.69 -23.91
CA TYR A 95 -30.65 -13.36 -22.60
C TYR A 95 -29.64 -12.66 -21.69
N LYS A 96 -28.47 -12.26 -22.20
CA LYS A 96 -27.46 -11.52 -21.43
C LYS A 96 -27.99 -10.19 -20.91
N LEU A 97 -28.82 -9.50 -21.67
CA LEU A 97 -29.47 -8.29 -21.19
C LEU A 97 -30.49 -8.62 -20.08
N LEU A 98 -31.27 -9.69 -20.23
CA LEU A 98 -32.23 -10.11 -19.20
C LEU A 98 -31.53 -10.56 -17.90
N GLU A 99 -30.35 -11.21 -17.99
CA GLU A 99 -29.50 -11.51 -16.83
C GLU A 99 -28.97 -10.23 -16.18
N GLU A 100 -28.54 -9.26 -16.99
CA GLU A 100 -28.07 -7.93 -16.51
C GLU A 100 -29.18 -7.25 -15.70
N LEU A 101 -30.43 -7.31 -16.18
CA LEU A 101 -31.60 -6.73 -15.52
C LEU A 101 -32.15 -7.61 -14.38
N GLN A 102 -31.54 -8.77 -14.10
CA GLN A 102 -32.07 -9.77 -13.17
C GLN A 102 -33.46 -10.32 -13.51
N ALA A 103 -33.86 -10.22 -14.77
CA ALA A 103 -35.13 -10.71 -15.24
C ALA A 103 -35.17 -12.23 -15.42
N VAL A 104 -34.03 -12.83 -15.67
CA VAL A 104 -33.85 -14.29 -15.74
C VAL A 104 -32.69 -14.72 -14.81
N ASP A 105 -32.76 -15.99 -14.36
CA ASP A 105 -31.66 -16.62 -13.63
C ASP A 105 -30.58 -17.17 -14.61
N GLY A 106 -29.44 -17.64 -14.09
CA GLY A 106 -28.34 -18.21 -14.89
C GLY A 106 -28.73 -19.47 -15.70
N ARG A 107 -29.96 -19.99 -15.55
CA ARG A 107 -30.54 -21.06 -16.35
C ARG A 107 -31.55 -20.54 -17.38
N GLY A 108 -31.69 -19.23 -17.54
CA GLY A 108 -32.63 -18.59 -18.45
C GLY A 108 -34.10 -18.64 -18.00
N ARG A 109 -34.41 -18.95 -16.75
CA ARG A 109 -35.78 -19.02 -16.20
C ARG A 109 -36.17 -17.66 -15.64
N LEU A 110 -37.47 -17.33 -15.80
CA LEU A 110 -38.03 -16.07 -15.38
C LEU A 110 -37.95 -15.86 -13.86
N SER A 111 -37.32 -14.79 -13.43
CA SER A 111 -37.22 -14.37 -12.02
C SER A 111 -38.53 -13.68 -11.53
N SER A 112 -38.53 -13.25 -10.25
CA SER A 112 -39.62 -12.39 -9.74
C SER A 112 -39.62 -11.03 -10.44
N ILE A 113 -38.46 -10.43 -10.68
CA ILE A 113 -38.29 -9.19 -11.43
C ILE A 113 -38.74 -9.37 -12.87
N GLY A 114 -38.36 -10.46 -13.52
CA GLY A 114 -38.80 -10.77 -14.88
C GLY A 114 -40.33 -10.84 -15.01
N ARG A 115 -41.01 -11.49 -14.06
CA ARG A 115 -42.48 -11.52 -14.03
C ARG A 115 -43.13 -10.15 -13.89
N GLN A 116 -42.54 -9.25 -13.10
CA GLN A 116 -43.05 -7.88 -12.98
C GLN A 116 -42.78 -7.08 -14.26
N LEU A 117 -41.62 -7.27 -14.91
CA LEU A 117 -41.30 -6.60 -16.16
C LEU A 117 -42.23 -6.96 -17.30
N THR A 118 -42.77 -8.19 -17.36
CA THR A 118 -43.75 -8.59 -18.39
C THR A 118 -45.10 -7.86 -18.30
N GLY A 119 -45.44 -7.32 -17.13
CA GLY A 119 -46.61 -6.48 -16.92
C GLY A 119 -46.44 -5.02 -17.37
N LEU A 120 -45.26 -4.62 -17.81
CA LEU A 120 -44.96 -3.26 -18.23
C LEU A 120 -44.80 -3.21 -19.77
N PRO A 121 -45.61 -2.41 -20.50
CA PRO A 121 -45.49 -2.27 -21.95
C PRO A 121 -44.31 -1.34 -22.35
N LEU A 122 -43.09 -1.70 -21.91
CA LEU A 122 -41.89 -0.91 -22.10
C LEU A 122 -40.68 -1.79 -22.50
N ASP A 123 -39.65 -1.12 -22.99
CA ASP A 123 -38.32 -1.74 -23.04
C ASP A 123 -37.93 -2.27 -21.64
N PRO A 124 -37.41 -3.51 -21.54
CA PRO A 124 -37.08 -4.13 -20.26
C PRO A 124 -36.12 -3.28 -19.38
N ARG A 125 -35.23 -2.48 -19.97
CA ARG A 125 -34.35 -1.57 -19.23
C ARG A 125 -35.13 -0.48 -18.52
N LEU A 126 -36.08 0.15 -19.24
CA LEU A 126 -36.95 1.19 -18.68
C LEU A 126 -37.88 0.60 -17.62
N GLY A 127 -38.41 -0.59 -17.87
CA GLY A 127 -39.17 -1.33 -16.86
C GLY A 127 -38.37 -1.59 -15.58
N ARG A 128 -37.08 -1.99 -15.71
CA ARG A 128 -36.20 -2.22 -14.55
C ARG A 128 -35.94 -0.95 -13.74
N ILE A 129 -35.83 0.21 -14.42
CA ILE A 129 -35.76 1.52 -13.76
C ILE A 129 -36.97 1.77 -12.88
N LEU A 130 -38.20 1.53 -13.41
CA LEU A 130 -39.44 1.74 -12.66
C LEU A 130 -39.53 0.83 -11.44
N LEU A 131 -39.13 -0.43 -11.56
CA LEU A 131 -39.14 -1.35 -10.43
C LEU A 131 -38.13 -0.90 -9.36
N ALA A 132 -36.90 -0.50 -9.76
CA ALA A 132 -35.91 0.04 -8.84
C ALA A 132 -36.37 1.37 -8.20
N ALA A 133 -37.10 2.20 -8.94
CA ALA A 133 -37.63 3.45 -8.42
C ALA A 133 -38.66 3.24 -7.31
N GLY A 134 -39.44 2.15 -7.39
CA GLY A 134 -40.34 1.74 -6.30
C GLY A 134 -39.55 1.45 -5.00
N GLU A 135 -38.42 0.76 -5.12
CA GLU A 135 -37.54 0.47 -4.00
C GLU A 135 -36.83 1.72 -3.44
N GLN A 136 -36.51 2.70 -4.30
CA GLN A 136 -35.82 3.93 -3.95
C GLN A 136 -36.75 5.09 -3.57
N ASN A 137 -38.07 4.89 -3.56
CA ASN A 137 -39.10 5.90 -3.31
C ASN A 137 -38.97 7.16 -4.22
N CYS A 138 -38.76 6.93 -5.53
CA CYS A 138 -38.60 7.97 -6.55
C CYS A 138 -39.43 7.68 -7.80
N LEU A 139 -40.56 6.99 -7.63
CA LEU A 139 -41.36 6.47 -8.75
C LEU A 139 -41.97 7.57 -9.60
N ARG A 140 -42.35 8.73 -9.03
CA ARG A 140 -42.86 9.88 -9.77
C ARG A 140 -41.87 10.36 -10.83
N GLU A 141 -40.63 10.65 -10.39
CA GLU A 141 -39.58 11.14 -11.26
C GLU A 141 -39.18 10.09 -12.31
N ALA A 142 -39.03 8.83 -11.88
CA ALA A 142 -38.69 7.73 -12.78
C ALA A 142 -39.80 7.47 -13.84
N LEU A 143 -41.07 7.59 -13.48
CA LEU A 143 -42.20 7.44 -14.41
C LEU A 143 -42.21 8.56 -15.47
N ILE A 144 -41.95 9.80 -15.07
CA ILE A 144 -41.78 10.93 -15.97
C ILE A 144 -40.62 10.67 -16.94
N ILE A 145 -39.47 10.28 -16.41
CA ILE A 145 -38.25 10.06 -17.21
C ILE A 145 -38.45 8.89 -18.20
N THR A 146 -38.91 7.74 -17.72
CA THR A 146 -39.06 6.54 -18.57
C THR A 146 -40.10 6.74 -19.65
N SER A 147 -41.20 7.42 -19.36
CA SER A 147 -42.21 7.79 -20.39
C SER A 147 -41.65 8.80 -21.41
N ALA A 148 -40.81 9.76 -20.98
CA ALA A 148 -40.12 10.65 -21.90
C ALA A 148 -39.16 9.93 -22.85
N LEU A 149 -38.41 8.96 -22.31
CA LEU A 149 -37.44 8.16 -23.09
C LEU A 149 -38.15 7.18 -24.08
N SER A 150 -39.42 6.95 -23.91
CA SER A 150 -40.25 6.08 -24.79
C SER A 150 -40.86 6.79 -25.99
N VAL A 151 -40.79 8.11 -26.03
CA VAL A 151 -41.33 8.94 -27.09
C VAL A 151 -40.25 9.81 -27.72
N GLN A 152 -40.59 10.44 -28.86
CA GLN A 152 -39.69 11.42 -29.45
C GLN A 152 -39.65 12.69 -28.59
N ASP A 153 -38.45 13.22 -28.35
CA ASP A 153 -38.25 14.44 -27.55
C ASP A 153 -39.14 15.58 -28.03
N PRO A 154 -39.97 16.18 -27.17
CA PRO A 154 -40.84 17.29 -27.54
C PRO A 154 -40.10 18.59 -27.87
N ARG A 155 -38.83 18.71 -27.54
CA ARG A 155 -37.99 19.89 -27.87
C ARG A 155 -37.61 19.86 -29.34
N GLU A 156 -37.98 20.90 -30.08
CA GLU A 156 -37.67 21.06 -31.50
C GLU A 156 -36.51 22.02 -31.69
N ARG A 157 -35.67 21.72 -32.65
CA ARG A 157 -34.52 22.56 -33.04
C ARG A 157 -34.54 22.84 -34.54
N PRO A 158 -35.43 23.75 -35.03
CA PRO A 158 -35.49 24.09 -36.44
C PRO A 158 -34.12 24.59 -36.95
N ALA A 159 -33.71 24.18 -38.14
CA ALA A 159 -32.37 24.44 -38.69
C ALA A 159 -32.06 25.93 -38.76
N ASP A 160 -33.07 26.79 -39.02
CA ASP A 160 -32.99 28.24 -39.10
C ASP A 160 -33.01 28.96 -37.75
N LYS A 161 -33.36 28.28 -36.64
CA LYS A 161 -33.60 28.89 -35.32
C LYS A 161 -32.93 28.10 -34.17
N GLN A 162 -31.91 27.32 -34.46
CA GLN A 162 -31.26 26.45 -33.47
C GLN A 162 -30.80 27.18 -32.19
N GLN A 163 -30.15 28.33 -32.33
CA GLN A 163 -29.64 29.11 -31.18
C GLN A 163 -30.78 29.62 -30.28
N ALA A 164 -31.87 30.11 -30.88
CA ALA A 164 -33.03 30.60 -30.14
C ALA A 164 -33.74 29.45 -29.40
N ALA A 165 -33.90 28.29 -30.04
CA ALA A 165 -34.46 27.10 -29.42
C ALA A 165 -33.60 26.62 -28.28
N ASP A 166 -32.27 26.52 -28.45
CA ASP A 166 -31.31 26.12 -27.39
C ASP A 166 -31.36 27.07 -26.19
N GLN A 167 -31.45 28.38 -26.43
CA GLN A 167 -31.55 29.38 -25.36
C GLN A 167 -32.87 29.19 -24.55
N MET A 168 -33.99 28.94 -25.24
CA MET A 168 -35.27 28.69 -24.60
C MET A 168 -35.25 27.38 -23.78
N HIS A 169 -34.62 26.31 -24.29
CA HIS A 169 -34.61 25.02 -23.66
C HIS A 169 -33.64 24.92 -22.47
N ARG A 170 -32.63 25.83 -22.38
CA ARG A 170 -31.68 25.86 -21.23
C ARG A 170 -32.38 26.04 -19.89
N ARG A 171 -33.52 26.66 -19.81
CA ARG A 171 -34.28 26.85 -18.56
C ARG A 171 -34.71 25.53 -17.91
N PHE A 172 -34.81 24.45 -18.71
CA PHE A 172 -35.13 23.12 -18.22
C PHE A 172 -33.90 22.31 -17.77
N TRP A 173 -32.70 22.81 -18.03
CA TRP A 173 -31.50 22.09 -17.66
C TRP A 173 -31.37 21.94 -16.16
N HIS A 174 -31.00 20.75 -15.74
CA HIS A 174 -30.55 20.51 -14.36
C HIS A 174 -29.04 20.53 -14.31
N GLU A 175 -28.48 20.93 -13.17
CA GLU A 175 -27.05 21.14 -13.05
C GLU A 175 -26.21 19.89 -13.32
N GLN A 176 -26.67 18.71 -12.90
CA GLN A 176 -25.89 17.46 -12.95
C GLN A 176 -26.57 16.35 -13.78
N SER A 177 -27.76 16.58 -14.36
CA SER A 177 -28.56 15.52 -14.96
C SER A 177 -29.50 16.01 -16.06
N ASP A 178 -29.37 15.43 -17.24
CA ASP A 178 -30.36 15.62 -18.31
C ASP A 178 -31.68 14.91 -17.98
N PHE A 179 -31.63 13.82 -17.18
CA PHE A 179 -32.87 13.12 -16.76
C PHE A 179 -33.76 14.02 -15.91
N LEU A 180 -33.17 14.74 -14.94
CA LEU A 180 -33.94 15.71 -14.16
C LEU A 180 -34.38 16.93 -14.99
N GLY A 181 -33.64 17.22 -16.07
CA GLY A 181 -34.11 18.19 -17.07
C GLY A 181 -35.41 17.81 -17.72
N LEU A 182 -35.69 16.51 -17.92
CA LEU A 182 -37.01 16.01 -18.40
C LEU A 182 -38.09 16.20 -17.33
N VAL A 183 -37.80 16.03 -16.07
CA VAL A 183 -38.74 16.30 -14.97
C VAL A 183 -39.11 17.80 -14.94
N ASN A 184 -38.11 18.69 -15.05
CA ASN A 184 -38.37 20.13 -15.13
C ASN A 184 -39.24 20.50 -16.32
N LEU A 185 -39.02 19.88 -17.47
CA LEU A 185 -39.81 20.07 -18.68
C LEU A 185 -41.26 19.57 -18.50
N TRP A 186 -41.44 18.41 -17.87
CA TRP A 186 -42.74 17.86 -17.52
C TRP A 186 -43.52 18.80 -16.62
N ASP A 187 -42.94 19.26 -15.56
CA ASP A 187 -43.58 20.14 -14.57
C ASP A 187 -43.98 21.47 -15.21
N HIS A 188 -43.17 22.01 -16.14
CA HIS A 188 -43.52 23.17 -16.93
C HIS A 188 -44.77 22.93 -17.82
N PHE A 189 -44.82 21.80 -18.51
CA PHE A 189 -45.96 21.43 -19.31
C PHE A 189 -47.26 21.25 -18.46
N GLU A 190 -47.13 20.57 -17.31
CA GLU A 190 -48.30 20.33 -16.44
C GLU A 190 -48.80 21.64 -15.81
N GLN A 191 -47.91 22.54 -15.44
CA GLN A 191 -48.30 23.89 -14.96
C GLN A 191 -49.07 24.67 -16.02
N LYS A 192 -48.56 24.69 -17.25
CA LYS A 192 -49.27 25.36 -18.38
C LYS A 192 -50.61 24.71 -18.68
N ARG A 193 -50.71 23.39 -18.65
CA ARG A 193 -51.94 22.66 -18.87
C ARG A 193 -53.04 23.02 -17.88
N GLN A 194 -52.69 23.34 -16.64
CA GLN A 194 -53.67 23.78 -15.63
C GLN A 194 -54.17 25.18 -15.86
N GLN A 195 -53.43 26.03 -16.57
CA GLN A 195 -53.71 27.46 -16.74
C GLN A 195 -54.30 27.82 -18.12
N LEU A 196 -54.00 27.01 -19.12
CA LEU A 196 -54.27 27.33 -20.52
C LEU A 196 -55.26 26.37 -21.16
N SER A 197 -56.07 26.89 -22.11
CA SER A 197 -56.85 26.07 -23.01
C SER A 197 -55.97 25.33 -24.02
N GLN A 198 -56.48 24.26 -24.65
CA GLN A 198 -55.71 23.48 -25.63
C GLN A 198 -55.12 24.33 -26.77
N ASN A 199 -55.90 25.31 -27.28
CA ASN A 199 -55.45 26.18 -28.36
C ASN A 199 -54.36 27.16 -27.90
N GLN A 200 -54.49 27.70 -26.71
CA GLN A 200 -53.45 28.54 -26.11
C GLN A 200 -52.17 27.71 -25.86
N MET A 201 -52.32 26.51 -25.32
CA MET A 201 -51.19 25.59 -25.10
C MET A 201 -50.41 25.28 -26.38
N ARG A 202 -51.12 25.03 -27.51
CA ARG A 202 -50.47 24.80 -28.82
C ARG A 202 -49.65 26.04 -29.28
N ARG A 203 -50.18 27.26 -29.08
CA ARG A 203 -49.50 28.51 -29.44
C ARG A 203 -48.24 28.72 -28.58
N GLU A 204 -48.40 28.55 -27.30
CA GLU A 204 -47.27 28.66 -26.33
C GLU A 204 -46.15 27.67 -26.66
N CYS A 205 -46.50 26.37 -26.84
CA CYS A 205 -45.52 25.36 -27.24
C CYS A 205 -44.77 25.75 -28.50
N LYS A 206 -45.45 26.24 -29.53
CA LYS A 206 -44.81 26.69 -30.78
C LYS A 206 -43.87 27.85 -30.55
N GLY A 207 -44.26 28.82 -29.70
CA GLY A 207 -43.40 29.96 -29.33
C GLY A 207 -42.14 29.56 -28.57
N GLU A 208 -42.20 28.47 -27.86
CA GLU A 208 -41.09 27.92 -27.05
C GLU A 208 -40.32 26.81 -27.77
N TYR A 209 -40.52 26.56 -29.04
CA TYR A 209 -39.95 25.46 -29.84
C TYR A 209 -40.22 24.08 -29.22
N LEU A 210 -41.41 23.88 -28.68
CA LEU A 210 -41.91 22.62 -28.12
C LEU A 210 -43.02 22.03 -28.97
N ASN A 211 -42.99 20.72 -29.19
CA ASN A 211 -44.00 20.01 -29.95
C ASN A 211 -45.17 19.53 -29.06
N TYR A 212 -46.31 20.12 -29.21
CA TYR A 212 -47.49 19.80 -28.44
C TYR A 212 -47.97 18.35 -28.62
N LEU A 213 -47.89 17.78 -29.84
CA LEU A 213 -48.34 16.41 -30.11
C LEU A 213 -47.43 15.39 -29.42
N ARG A 214 -46.10 15.60 -29.46
CA ARG A 214 -45.15 14.72 -28.76
C ARG A 214 -45.31 14.80 -27.24
N TRP A 215 -45.58 16.01 -26.69
CA TRP A 215 -45.90 16.13 -25.28
C TRP A 215 -47.18 15.39 -24.90
N ARG A 216 -48.22 15.45 -25.74
CA ARG A 216 -49.47 14.70 -25.53
C ARG A 216 -49.22 13.19 -25.56
N GLU A 217 -48.45 12.68 -26.51
CA GLU A 217 -48.02 11.29 -26.58
C GLU A 217 -47.25 10.88 -25.30
N TRP A 218 -46.31 11.71 -24.86
CA TRP A 218 -45.58 11.49 -23.60
C TRP A 218 -46.54 11.36 -22.42
N ARG A 219 -47.47 12.24 -22.28
CA ARG A 219 -48.49 12.20 -21.23
C ARG A 219 -49.35 10.96 -21.29
N ASP A 220 -49.77 10.55 -22.47
CA ASP A 220 -50.60 9.37 -22.65
C ASP A 220 -49.86 8.09 -22.27
N ILE A 221 -48.57 7.96 -22.62
CA ILE A 221 -47.70 6.87 -22.16
C ILE A 221 -47.48 6.91 -20.66
N HIS A 222 -47.21 8.07 -20.10
CA HIS A 222 -47.08 8.25 -18.64
C HIS A 222 -48.34 7.72 -17.92
N HIS A 223 -49.50 8.06 -18.42
CA HIS A 223 -50.77 7.61 -17.84
C HIS A 223 -50.95 6.08 -17.93
N GLN A 224 -50.64 5.47 -19.08
CA GLN A 224 -50.72 4.02 -19.27
C GLN A 224 -49.77 3.29 -18.31
N LEU A 225 -48.52 3.76 -18.18
CA LEU A 225 -47.56 3.17 -17.27
C LEU A 225 -48.00 3.31 -15.82
N LYS A 226 -48.57 4.45 -15.44
CA LYS A 226 -49.10 4.65 -14.10
C LYS A 226 -50.19 3.65 -13.75
N LEU A 227 -51.03 3.27 -14.70
CA LEU A 227 -52.06 2.22 -14.51
C LEU A 227 -51.37 0.85 -14.32
N SER A 228 -50.45 0.47 -15.19
CA SER A 228 -49.72 -0.79 -15.08
C SER A 228 -48.91 -0.92 -13.75
N LEU A 229 -48.35 0.18 -13.24
CA LEU A 229 -47.66 0.20 -11.96
C LEU A 229 -48.59 0.00 -10.76
N ARG A 230 -49.82 0.47 -10.84
CA ARG A 230 -50.85 0.20 -9.82
C ARG A 230 -51.18 -1.29 -9.71
N ASP A 231 -51.23 -1.99 -10.83
CA ASP A 231 -51.43 -3.45 -10.87
C ASP A 231 -50.27 -4.19 -10.17
N LEU A 232 -49.08 -3.63 -10.22
CA LEU A 232 -47.91 -4.10 -9.50
C LEU A 232 -47.82 -3.60 -8.04
N LYS A 233 -48.83 -2.87 -7.55
CA LYS A 233 -48.91 -2.27 -6.20
C LYS A 233 -47.81 -1.26 -5.93
N LEU A 234 -47.27 -0.60 -6.95
CA LEU A 234 -46.30 0.47 -6.84
C LEU A 234 -47.02 1.83 -6.87
N THR A 235 -46.66 2.72 -5.94
CA THR A 235 -47.25 4.04 -5.79
C THR A 235 -46.22 5.13 -5.90
N GLU A 236 -46.59 6.25 -6.50
CA GLU A 236 -45.71 7.42 -6.61
C GLU A 236 -45.38 8.01 -5.23
N ASN A 237 -44.18 8.51 -5.08
CA ASN A 237 -43.77 9.31 -3.93
C ASN A 237 -44.55 10.63 -3.90
N ARG A 238 -44.82 11.14 -2.71
CA ARG A 238 -45.53 12.41 -2.49
C ARG A 238 -44.64 13.62 -2.56
N GLU A 239 -43.39 13.45 -2.02
CA GLU A 239 -42.39 14.50 -2.01
C GLU A 239 -41.35 14.28 -3.11
N PRO A 240 -40.73 15.34 -3.65
CA PRO A 240 -39.66 15.21 -4.64
C PRO A 240 -38.53 14.31 -4.12
N ALA A 241 -38.11 13.37 -4.96
CA ALA A 241 -37.04 12.44 -4.60
C ALA A 241 -35.66 13.11 -4.65
N SER A 242 -34.74 12.56 -3.87
CA SER A 242 -33.33 13.00 -3.89
C SER A 242 -32.66 12.66 -5.24
N TYR A 243 -31.63 13.44 -5.58
CA TYR A 243 -30.78 13.19 -6.75
C TYR A 243 -30.26 11.74 -6.77
N GLU A 244 -29.77 11.27 -5.64
CA GLU A 244 -29.22 9.93 -5.45
C GLU A 244 -30.27 8.85 -5.72
N ALA A 245 -31.46 8.96 -5.15
CA ALA A 245 -32.55 7.98 -5.32
C ALA A 245 -32.92 7.81 -6.79
N VAL A 246 -33.14 8.92 -7.51
CA VAL A 246 -33.46 8.90 -8.93
C VAL A 246 -32.35 8.22 -9.75
N HIS A 247 -31.10 8.61 -9.53
CA HIS A 247 -30.02 8.10 -10.37
C HIS A 247 -29.57 6.68 -10.00
N ARG A 248 -29.76 6.22 -8.77
CA ARG A 248 -29.64 4.79 -8.41
C ARG A 248 -30.67 3.94 -9.19
N ALA A 249 -31.91 4.44 -9.33
CA ALA A 249 -32.90 3.76 -10.13
C ALA A 249 -32.52 3.74 -11.62
N MET A 250 -32.03 4.86 -12.17
CA MET A 250 -31.56 4.93 -13.58
C MET A 250 -30.43 3.92 -13.83
N VAL A 251 -29.44 3.86 -12.94
CA VAL A 251 -28.29 2.95 -13.04
C VAL A 251 -28.76 1.48 -13.07
N ALA A 252 -29.78 1.10 -12.30
CA ALA A 252 -30.26 -0.28 -12.24
C ALA A 252 -30.73 -0.82 -13.59
N GLY A 253 -31.23 0.04 -14.47
CA GLY A 253 -31.64 -0.35 -15.84
C GLY A 253 -30.60 -0.07 -16.92
N LEU A 254 -29.53 0.69 -16.61
CA LEU A 254 -28.59 1.24 -17.60
C LEU A 254 -27.14 0.86 -17.34
N LEU A 255 -26.88 -0.28 -16.71
CA LEU A 255 -25.52 -0.75 -16.35
C LEU A 255 -24.58 -0.86 -17.56
N GLY A 256 -25.11 -1.18 -18.73
CA GLY A 256 -24.35 -1.23 -19.97
C GLY A 256 -23.95 0.14 -20.54
N ASN A 257 -24.52 1.25 -20.03
CA ASN A 257 -24.36 2.61 -20.54
C ASN A 257 -23.62 3.53 -19.57
N LEU A 258 -22.81 2.96 -18.69
CA LEU A 258 -21.92 3.71 -17.80
C LEU A 258 -20.69 4.22 -18.56
N GLY A 259 -20.16 5.35 -18.12
CA GLY A 259 -18.92 5.92 -18.64
C GLY A 259 -18.03 6.52 -17.59
N PHE A 260 -16.74 6.27 -17.75
CA PHE A 260 -15.67 6.86 -16.95
C PHE A 260 -14.87 7.82 -17.82
N ASN A 261 -14.69 9.06 -17.37
CA ASN A 261 -13.91 10.06 -18.09
C ASN A 261 -12.43 9.67 -18.07
N ILE A 262 -11.83 9.50 -19.25
CA ILE A 262 -10.41 9.17 -19.38
C ILE A 262 -9.62 10.45 -19.53
N GLU A 263 -10.03 11.29 -20.48
CA GLU A 263 -9.30 12.49 -20.84
C GLU A 263 -10.23 13.47 -21.60
N ASN A 264 -10.16 14.74 -21.24
CA ASN A 264 -10.97 15.80 -21.88
C ASN A 264 -12.47 15.47 -21.90
N ARG A 265 -13.01 15.09 -23.08
CA ARG A 265 -14.41 14.77 -23.31
C ARG A 265 -14.64 13.31 -23.75
N ASP A 266 -13.60 12.49 -23.62
CA ASP A 266 -13.63 11.09 -23.99
C ASP A 266 -13.92 10.21 -22.78
N TYR A 267 -14.91 9.37 -22.93
CA TYR A 267 -15.35 8.42 -21.92
C TYR A 267 -15.06 6.99 -22.35
N LEU A 268 -14.54 6.22 -21.40
CA LEU A 268 -14.49 4.77 -21.51
C LEU A 268 -15.81 4.22 -20.98
N GLY A 269 -16.52 3.49 -21.81
CA GLY A 269 -17.74 2.78 -21.43
C GLY A 269 -17.53 1.28 -21.27
N ALA A 270 -18.62 0.59 -20.98
CA ALA A 270 -18.66 -0.86 -20.90
C ALA A 270 -18.02 -1.51 -22.14
N ARG A 271 -17.21 -2.59 -21.94
CA ARG A 271 -16.52 -3.33 -22.99
C ARG A 271 -15.49 -2.50 -23.78
N ASN A 272 -14.81 -1.60 -23.09
CA ASN A 272 -13.78 -0.71 -23.66
C ASN A 272 -14.24 0.18 -24.81
N ARG A 273 -15.56 0.53 -24.87
CA ARG A 273 -16.08 1.45 -25.87
C ARG A 273 -15.74 2.88 -25.52
N LYS A 274 -15.21 3.62 -26.47
CA LYS A 274 -14.97 5.06 -26.30
C LYS A 274 -16.14 5.84 -26.90
N PHE A 275 -16.64 6.83 -26.16
CA PHE A 275 -17.72 7.70 -26.61
C PHE A 275 -17.55 9.12 -26.05
N GLY A 276 -18.24 10.08 -26.65
CA GLY A 276 -18.34 11.45 -26.15
C GLY A 276 -19.74 11.77 -25.65
N ILE A 277 -19.89 12.82 -24.85
CA ILE A 277 -21.21 13.36 -24.50
C ILE A 277 -21.74 14.12 -25.72
N PHE A 278 -23.04 13.94 -26.03
CA PHE A 278 -23.70 14.69 -27.09
C PHE A 278 -23.66 16.21 -26.82
N PRO A 279 -23.31 17.06 -27.82
CA PRO A 279 -23.14 18.51 -27.62
C PRO A 279 -24.39 19.25 -27.07
N GLY A 280 -25.57 18.70 -27.25
CA GLY A 280 -26.82 19.26 -26.72
C GLY A 280 -27.11 18.93 -25.26
N SER A 281 -26.31 18.12 -24.61
CA SER A 281 -26.48 17.79 -23.20
C SER A 281 -26.02 18.92 -22.26
N SER A 282 -26.70 19.09 -21.14
CA SER A 282 -26.33 20.01 -20.08
C SER A 282 -24.94 19.66 -19.47
N GLN A 283 -24.50 18.41 -19.62
CA GLN A 283 -23.25 17.89 -19.09
C GLN A 283 -22.05 18.00 -20.04
N PHE A 284 -22.28 18.41 -21.28
CA PHE A 284 -21.24 18.46 -22.34
C PHE A 284 -19.99 19.26 -21.95
N LYS A 285 -20.17 20.40 -21.24
CA LYS A 285 -19.07 21.24 -20.79
C LYS A 285 -18.53 20.88 -19.41
N LYS A 286 -19.29 20.10 -18.62
CA LYS A 286 -18.96 19.78 -17.22
C LYS A 286 -18.11 18.53 -17.06
N THR A 287 -18.17 17.65 -18.04
CA THR A 287 -17.37 16.40 -18.14
C THR A 287 -17.24 15.66 -16.80
N PRO A 288 -18.35 15.16 -16.20
CA PRO A 288 -18.31 14.48 -14.92
C PRO A 288 -17.42 13.23 -14.98
N LYS A 289 -16.74 12.91 -13.88
CA LYS A 289 -15.83 11.75 -13.80
C LYS A 289 -16.53 10.43 -14.12
N TRP A 290 -17.74 10.25 -13.60
CA TRP A 290 -18.59 9.12 -13.89
C TRP A 290 -19.94 9.60 -14.40
N LEU A 291 -20.49 8.91 -15.39
CA LEU A 291 -21.80 9.20 -15.90
C LEU A 291 -22.60 7.92 -16.23
N VAL A 292 -23.90 8.07 -16.26
CA VAL A 292 -24.83 7.13 -16.87
C VAL A 292 -25.55 7.81 -18.03
N ALA A 293 -25.74 7.09 -19.13
CA ALA A 293 -26.46 7.57 -20.31
C ALA A 293 -27.74 6.76 -20.58
N ALA A 294 -28.79 7.40 -21.01
CA ALA A 294 -30.02 6.68 -21.43
C ALA A 294 -29.71 5.79 -22.65
N GLU A 295 -28.99 6.33 -23.62
CA GLU A 295 -28.61 5.60 -24.82
C GLU A 295 -27.25 6.03 -25.36
N LEU A 296 -26.66 5.12 -26.14
CA LEU A 296 -25.45 5.36 -26.92
C LEU A 296 -25.79 5.23 -28.40
N LEU A 297 -25.65 6.32 -29.15
CA LEU A 297 -25.98 6.39 -30.58
C LEU A 297 -24.72 6.61 -31.40
N GLU A 298 -24.54 5.79 -32.43
CA GLU A 298 -23.44 5.91 -33.38
C GLU A 298 -23.96 6.67 -34.65
N THR A 299 -23.41 7.86 -34.85
CA THR A 299 -23.62 8.67 -36.06
C THR A 299 -22.30 8.81 -36.79
N SER A 300 -21.68 9.97 -36.83
CA SER A 300 -20.26 10.15 -37.25
C SER A 300 -19.29 9.65 -36.20
N ARG A 301 -19.72 9.67 -34.94
CA ARG A 301 -19.02 9.20 -33.72
C ARG A 301 -20.05 8.63 -32.78
N LEU A 302 -19.61 7.82 -31.80
CA LEU A 302 -20.48 7.33 -30.73
C LEU A 302 -20.70 8.42 -29.68
N TYR A 303 -21.96 8.77 -29.45
CA TYR A 303 -22.40 9.78 -28.48
C TYR A 303 -23.33 9.19 -27.42
N ALA A 304 -23.11 9.64 -26.17
CA ALA A 304 -24.07 9.43 -25.09
C ALA A 304 -25.13 10.54 -25.07
N HIS A 305 -26.36 10.13 -25.09
CA HIS A 305 -27.53 11.01 -25.03
C HIS A 305 -28.23 10.88 -23.67
N THR A 306 -28.74 11.99 -23.18
CA THR A 306 -29.45 12.10 -21.90
C THR A 306 -28.61 11.51 -20.78
N VAL A 307 -27.64 12.28 -20.29
CA VAL A 307 -26.63 11.83 -19.36
C VAL A 307 -26.79 12.47 -17.99
N ALA A 308 -26.32 11.77 -16.96
CA ALA A 308 -26.21 12.30 -15.60
C ALA A 308 -24.91 11.89 -14.94
N LYS A 309 -24.41 12.76 -14.06
CA LYS A 309 -23.32 12.41 -13.15
C LYS A 309 -23.77 11.33 -12.18
N ILE A 310 -22.92 10.36 -11.91
CA ILE A 310 -23.15 9.31 -10.91
C ILE A 310 -21.92 9.09 -10.03
N GLU A 311 -22.11 8.35 -8.95
CA GLU A 311 -21.02 7.82 -8.14
C GLU A 311 -20.85 6.31 -8.42
N PRO A 312 -19.58 5.80 -8.47
CA PRO A 312 -19.32 4.39 -8.82
C PRO A 312 -19.96 3.39 -7.85
N ASP A 313 -20.17 3.77 -6.59
CA ASP A 313 -20.80 2.94 -5.58
C ASP A 313 -22.26 2.60 -5.92
N TRP A 314 -22.97 3.48 -6.63
CA TRP A 314 -24.33 3.21 -7.09
C TRP A 314 -24.36 2.12 -8.15
N ALA A 315 -23.36 2.14 -9.04
CA ALA A 315 -23.20 1.09 -10.04
C ALA A 315 -22.78 -0.24 -9.37
N LEU A 316 -21.91 -0.20 -8.39
CA LEU A 316 -21.49 -1.38 -7.63
C LEU A 316 -22.68 -2.03 -6.90
N ALA A 317 -23.53 -1.23 -6.26
CA ALA A 317 -24.72 -1.71 -5.57
C ALA A 317 -25.73 -2.38 -6.53
N ALA A 318 -25.96 -1.77 -7.70
CA ALA A 318 -26.89 -2.30 -8.70
C ALA A 318 -26.36 -3.53 -9.45
N ALA A 319 -25.04 -3.59 -9.67
CA ALA A 319 -24.37 -4.60 -10.48
C ALA A 319 -23.73 -5.73 -9.68
N GLY A 320 -24.03 -5.90 -8.39
CA GLY A 320 -23.39 -6.86 -7.51
C GLY A 320 -23.25 -8.29 -8.07
N HIS A 321 -24.24 -8.73 -8.87
CA HIS A 321 -24.28 -10.03 -9.54
C HIS A 321 -23.44 -10.13 -10.83
N LEU A 322 -22.91 -9.00 -11.36
CA LEU A 322 -22.19 -8.91 -12.62
C LEU A 322 -20.73 -8.53 -12.46
N VAL A 323 -20.36 -7.99 -11.30
CA VAL A 323 -19.01 -7.50 -11.07
C VAL A 323 -18.00 -8.64 -10.99
N LYS A 324 -16.83 -8.39 -11.53
CA LYS A 324 -15.66 -9.24 -11.35
C LYS A 324 -14.82 -8.69 -10.20
N ARG A 325 -14.58 -9.53 -9.21
CA ARG A 325 -13.72 -9.22 -8.07
C ARG A 325 -12.37 -9.91 -8.27
N GLN A 326 -11.30 -9.16 -8.11
CA GLN A 326 -9.93 -9.66 -8.19
C GLN A 326 -9.24 -9.29 -6.88
N HIS A 327 -8.66 -10.29 -6.23
CA HIS A 327 -7.91 -10.11 -4.99
C HIS A 327 -6.43 -10.21 -5.27
N PHE A 328 -5.63 -9.35 -4.61
CA PHE A 328 -4.19 -9.30 -4.79
C PHE A 328 -3.49 -8.85 -3.50
N GLU A 329 -2.20 -9.16 -3.40
CA GLU A 329 -1.37 -8.86 -2.22
C GLU A 329 -1.99 -9.37 -0.90
N PRO A 330 -2.35 -10.67 -0.78
CA PRO A 330 -2.79 -11.20 0.49
C PRO A 330 -1.67 -11.10 1.52
N HIS A 331 -1.98 -10.53 2.69
CA HIS A 331 -1.01 -10.28 3.75
C HIS A 331 -1.61 -10.51 5.14
N TYR A 332 -0.76 -10.89 6.09
CA TYR A 332 -1.14 -11.06 7.48
C TYR A 332 -1.24 -9.71 8.19
N ASP A 333 -2.40 -9.40 8.73
CA ASP A 333 -2.63 -8.23 9.58
C ASP A 333 -2.48 -8.61 11.06
N ALA A 334 -1.35 -8.29 11.65
CA ALA A 334 -1.04 -8.64 13.04
C ALA A 334 -2.05 -8.08 14.06
N ARG A 335 -2.68 -6.92 13.79
CA ARG A 335 -3.69 -6.31 14.67
C ARG A 335 -4.95 -7.15 14.79
N SER A 336 -5.47 -7.62 13.66
CA SER A 336 -6.69 -8.42 13.64
C SER A 336 -6.41 -9.92 13.76
N GLY A 337 -5.19 -10.35 13.50
CA GLY A 337 -4.80 -11.75 13.39
C GLY A 337 -5.45 -12.48 12.21
N ARG A 338 -5.85 -11.74 11.17
CA ARG A 338 -6.53 -12.24 9.97
C ARG A 338 -5.69 -11.96 8.72
N ILE A 339 -6.04 -12.65 7.64
CA ILE A 339 -5.46 -12.37 6.33
C ILE A 339 -6.35 -11.33 5.65
N LYS A 340 -5.74 -10.24 5.21
CA LYS A 340 -6.36 -9.19 4.40
C LYS A 340 -5.76 -9.21 3.01
N ALA A 341 -6.56 -8.81 2.03
CA ALA A 341 -6.09 -8.57 0.68
C ALA A 341 -6.63 -7.24 0.16
N PHE A 342 -6.11 -6.79 -0.95
CA PHE A 342 -6.74 -5.73 -1.70
C PHE A 342 -7.67 -6.33 -2.74
N GLU A 343 -8.84 -5.71 -2.89
CA GLU A 343 -9.83 -6.09 -3.87
C GLU A 343 -9.95 -4.99 -4.93
N LYS A 344 -9.95 -5.40 -6.19
CA LYS A 344 -10.31 -4.59 -7.35
C LYS A 344 -11.64 -5.08 -7.87
N VAL A 345 -12.59 -4.17 -8.04
CA VAL A 345 -13.93 -4.51 -8.54
C VAL A 345 -14.14 -3.86 -9.89
N SER A 346 -14.53 -4.65 -10.88
CA SER A 346 -14.79 -4.17 -12.23
C SER A 346 -16.13 -4.66 -12.79
N LEU A 347 -16.78 -3.80 -13.57
CA LEU A 347 -18.00 -4.09 -14.30
C LEU A 347 -17.78 -3.86 -15.80
N TYR A 348 -17.92 -4.90 -16.61
CA TYR A 348 -17.70 -4.85 -18.07
C TYR A 348 -16.37 -4.19 -18.52
N GLY A 349 -15.34 -4.28 -17.69
CA GLY A 349 -14.03 -3.67 -17.94
C GLY A 349 -13.85 -2.29 -17.30
N LEU A 350 -14.91 -1.66 -16.81
CA LEU A 350 -14.83 -0.43 -16.01
C LEU A 350 -14.42 -0.75 -14.58
N VAL A 351 -13.39 -0.10 -14.08
CA VAL A 351 -12.92 -0.26 -12.70
C VAL A 351 -13.74 0.62 -11.78
N LEU A 352 -14.69 0.03 -11.04
CA LEU A 352 -15.54 0.74 -10.08
C LEU A 352 -14.79 1.02 -8.77
N VAL A 353 -13.99 0.04 -8.31
CA VAL A 353 -13.13 0.13 -7.12
C VAL A 353 -11.74 -0.33 -7.53
N GLU A 354 -10.75 0.53 -7.39
CA GLU A 354 -9.38 0.22 -7.80
C GLU A 354 -8.63 -0.57 -6.74
N LYS A 355 -8.76 -0.17 -5.49
CA LYS A 355 -8.07 -0.81 -4.37
C LYS A 355 -8.84 -0.57 -3.07
N GLN A 356 -9.45 -1.62 -2.51
CA GLN A 356 -10.02 -1.60 -1.17
C GLN A 356 -9.52 -2.77 -0.35
N ARG A 357 -9.34 -2.57 0.95
CA ARG A 357 -8.96 -3.65 1.86
C ARG A 357 -10.17 -4.49 2.21
N VAL A 358 -10.03 -5.81 2.06
CA VAL A 358 -11.06 -6.77 2.41
C VAL A 358 -10.50 -7.85 3.33
N ASP A 359 -11.36 -8.46 4.13
CA ASP A 359 -11.02 -9.69 4.83
C ASP A 359 -10.96 -10.83 3.82
N PHE A 360 -9.80 -11.45 3.70
CA PHE A 360 -9.54 -12.49 2.70
C PHE A 360 -9.66 -13.89 3.30
N THR A 361 -9.82 -14.00 4.62
CA THR A 361 -9.73 -15.24 5.39
C THR A 361 -10.68 -16.35 4.89
N ASP A 362 -11.87 -15.98 4.43
CA ASP A 362 -12.91 -16.90 3.96
C ASP A 362 -12.96 -17.01 2.42
N ILE A 363 -12.12 -16.26 1.69
CA ILE A 363 -12.15 -16.22 0.21
C ILE A 363 -11.30 -17.33 -0.38
N ASP A 364 -10.07 -17.47 0.09
CA ASP A 364 -9.15 -18.53 -0.33
C ASP A 364 -8.40 -19.10 0.89
N PRO A 365 -8.95 -20.16 1.50
CA PRO A 365 -8.35 -20.77 2.69
C PRO A 365 -6.94 -21.32 2.48
N VAL A 366 -6.61 -21.77 1.26
CA VAL A 366 -5.29 -22.35 0.96
C VAL A 366 -4.22 -21.26 1.02
N VAL A 367 -4.45 -20.16 0.30
CA VAL A 367 -3.56 -19.00 0.33
C VAL A 367 -3.50 -18.38 1.73
N CYS A 368 -4.63 -18.32 2.43
CA CYS A 368 -4.66 -17.77 3.79
C CYS A 368 -3.83 -18.60 4.77
N ARG A 369 -3.88 -19.93 4.65
CA ARG A 369 -3.06 -20.83 5.47
C ARG A 369 -1.57 -20.61 5.21
N GLU A 370 -1.16 -20.54 3.95
CA GLU A 370 0.22 -20.30 3.59
C GLU A 370 0.72 -18.96 4.13
N VAL A 371 -0.02 -17.86 3.89
CA VAL A 371 0.32 -16.52 4.38
C VAL A 371 0.37 -16.48 5.91
N PHE A 372 -0.56 -17.16 6.61
CA PHE A 372 -0.57 -17.23 8.06
C PHE A 372 0.68 -17.95 8.61
N ILE A 373 1.04 -19.09 8.03
CA ILE A 373 2.23 -19.83 8.44
C ILE A 373 3.49 -19.00 8.19
N ARG A 374 3.69 -18.48 6.97
CA ARG A 374 4.89 -17.69 6.61
C ARG A 374 4.98 -16.42 7.45
N SER A 375 3.99 -15.55 7.34
CA SER A 375 4.08 -14.22 7.97
C SER A 375 3.70 -14.23 9.46
N GLY A 376 2.79 -15.09 9.88
CA GLY A 376 2.42 -15.19 11.29
C GLY A 376 3.46 -15.95 12.09
N LEU A 377 3.76 -17.20 11.72
CA LEU A 377 4.55 -18.12 12.53
C LEU A 377 6.05 -18.05 12.20
N VAL A 378 6.44 -18.13 10.92
CA VAL A 378 7.86 -18.14 10.51
C VAL A 378 8.49 -16.77 10.69
N GLU A 379 7.93 -15.72 10.11
CA GLU A 379 8.43 -14.33 10.27
C GLU A 379 8.22 -13.76 11.68
N GLY A 380 7.51 -14.47 12.54
CA GLY A 380 7.35 -14.10 13.95
C GLY A 380 6.36 -12.98 14.24
N ARG A 381 5.46 -12.67 13.30
CA ARG A 381 4.44 -11.62 13.49
C ARG A 381 3.20 -12.05 14.25
N TYR A 382 3.13 -13.34 14.63
CA TYR A 382 2.06 -13.85 15.46
C TYR A 382 2.00 -13.13 16.80
N GLN A 383 0.79 -12.65 17.15
CA GLN A 383 0.49 -12.06 18.45
C GLN A 383 -0.71 -12.83 19.03
N ALA A 384 -0.53 -13.43 20.19
CA ALA A 384 -1.66 -13.98 20.93
C ALA A 384 -2.67 -12.87 21.21
N LYS A 385 -3.93 -13.09 20.78
CA LYS A 385 -4.99 -12.07 20.93
C LYS A 385 -5.14 -11.64 22.37
N SER A 386 -5.02 -10.35 22.58
CA SER A 386 -5.16 -9.56 23.79
C SER A 386 -3.90 -9.48 24.66
N GLY A 387 -3.46 -8.28 24.98
CA GLY A 387 -2.40 -7.98 25.93
C GLY A 387 -2.69 -8.45 27.40
N ARG A 388 -3.59 -9.42 27.58
CA ARG A 388 -3.94 -10.09 28.83
C ARG A 388 -3.73 -11.60 28.82
N ALA A 389 -3.56 -12.23 27.66
CA ALA A 389 -3.28 -13.67 27.60
C ALA A 389 -1.75 -13.89 27.64
N PRO A 390 -1.26 -14.84 28.47
CA PRO A 390 0.17 -15.16 28.49
C PRO A 390 0.61 -15.68 27.11
N VAL A 391 1.84 -15.32 26.73
CA VAL A 391 2.47 -15.80 25.50
C VAL A 391 2.54 -17.34 25.57
N PRO A 392 2.14 -18.06 24.51
CA PRO A 392 2.20 -19.53 24.52
C PRO A 392 3.64 -20.04 24.74
N GLN A 393 3.78 -21.10 25.55
CA GLN A 393 5.10 -21.63 25.90
C GLN A 393 5.92 -22.06 24.67
N PHE A 394 5.27 -22.74 23.69
CA PHE A 394 5.95 -23.14 22.46
C PHE A 394 6.54 -21.94 21.72
N TRP A 395 5.82 -20.81 21.71
CA TRP A 395 6.22 -19.60 21.00
C TRP A 395 7.47 -18.98 21.61
N SER A 396 7.49 -18.86 22.95
CA SER A 396 8.66 -18.37 23.68
C SER A 396 9.86 -19.28 23.48
N HIS A 397 9.67 -20.59 23.59
CA HIS A 397 10.71 -21.61 23.37
C HIS A 397 11.31 -21.52 21.96
N ASN A 398 10.46 -21.56 20.94
CA ASN A 398 10.90 -21.55 19.55
C ASN A 398 11.63 -20.24 19.19
N ARG A 399 11.15 -19.10 19.70
CA ARG A 399 11.81 -17.80 19.48
C ARG A 399 13.16 -17.72 20.16
N GLN A 400 13.28 -18.26 21.36
CA GLN A 400 14.55 -18.33 22.08
C GLN A 400 15.53 -19.25 21.33
N LEU A 401 15.10 -20.43 20.92
CA LEU A 401 15.95 -21.38 20.18
C LEU A 401 16.43 -20.79 18.84
N LEU A 402 15.55 -20.10 18.09
CA LEU A 402 15.92 -19.42 16.85
C LEU A 402 16.92 -18.30 17.10
N ALA A 403 16.79 -17.54 18.19
CA ALA A 403 17.73 -16.50 18.55
C ALA A 403 19.10 -17.09 18.93
N GLU A 404 19.14 -18.17 19.71
CA GLU A 404 20.37 -18.87 20.08
C GLU A 404 21.12 -19.44 18.85
N LEU A 405 20.38 -20.04 17.90
CA LEU A 405 20.98 -20.58 16.67
C LEU A 405 21.44 -19.46 15.72
N GLY A 406 20.69 -18.37 15.63
CA GLY A 406 21.11 -17.16 14.88
C GLY A 406 22.38 -16.53 15.44
N ASP A 407 22.53 -16.52 16.77
CA ASP A 407 23.77 -16.05 17.44
C ASP A 407 24.96 -16.98 17.13
N LEU A 408 24.73 -18.29 17.06
CA LEU A 408 25.77 -19.24 16.65
C LEU A 408 26.19 -19.05 15.19
N GLU A 409 25.28 -18.79 14.27
CA GLU A 409 25.61 -18.45 12.87
C GLU A 409 26.45 -17.16 12.78
N ALA A 410 26.05 -16.13 13.53
CA ALA A 410 26.77 -14.86 13.55
C ALA A 410 28.20 -15.04 14.12
N LYS A 411 28.36 -15.83 15.19
CA LYS A 411 29.65 -16.16 15.82
C LYS A 411 30.56 -16.94 14.87
N SER A 412 30.00 -17.96 14.21
CA SER A 412 30.78 -18.83 13.31
C SER A 412 30.99 -18.25 11.91
N ARG A 413 30.33 -17.12 11.57
CA ARG A 413 30.29 -16.52 10.23
C ARG A 413 29.88 -17.54 9.14
N ARG A 414 28.91 -18.40 9.45
CA ARG A 414 28.36 -19.43 8.56
C ARG A 414 26.87 -19.25 8.44
N ARG A 415 26.32 -19.42 7.23
CA ARG A 415 24.88 -19.35 6.92
C ARG A 415 24.22 -20.73 6.76
N ASP A 416 24.96 -21.79 7.03
CA ASP A 416 24.51 -23.16 6.78
C ASP A 416 24.23 -23.94 8.09
N ILE A 417 24.10 -23.26 9.20
CA ILE A 417 23.80 -23.87 10.51
C ILE A 417 22.29 -23.89 10.75
N LEU A 418 21.63 -22.77 10.53
CA LEU A 418 20.19 -22.64 10.74
C LEU A 418 19.42 -23.16 9.52
N ALA A 419 18.36 -23.91 9.76
CA ALA A 419 17.39 -24.27 8.73
C ALA A 419 16.73 -23.00 8.17
N ASP A 420 16.51 -22.98 6.86
CA ASP A 420 15.90 -21.86 6.18
C ASP A 420 14.40 -21.69 6.56
N ASP A 421 13.81 -20.56 6.19
CA ASP A 421 12.39 -20.29 6.42
C ASP A 421 11.48 -21.34 5.79
N GLN A 422 11.96 -22.07 4.78
CA GLN A 422 11.19 -23.14 4.14
C GLN A 422 11.10 -24.37 5.05
N ALA A 423 12.14 -24.73 5.78
CA ALA A 423 12.10 -25.81 6.75
C ALA A 423 11.19 -25.47 7.93
N LEU A 424 11.22 -24.23 8.42
CA LEU A 424 10.27 -23.74 9.42
C LEU A 424 8.82 -23.78 8.91
N TYR A 425 8.61 -23.39 7.66
CA TYR A 425 7.30 -23.48 7.03
C TYR A 425 6.81 -24.93 7.01
N GLN A 426 7.62 -25.87 6.54
CA GLN A 426 7.28 -27.30 6.49
C GLN A 426 6.97 -27.85 7.88
N PHE A 427 7.76 -27.49 8.90
CA PHE A 427 7.51 -27.89 10.28
C PHE A 427 6.09 -27.54 10.73
N TYR A 428 5.64 -26.31 10.46
CA TYR A 428 4.28 -25.90 10.82
C TYR A 428 3.23 -26.49 9.89
N ASP A 429 3.51 -26.55 8.58
CA ASP A 429 2.58 -27.06 7.57
C ASP A 429 2.18 -28.51 7.82
N GLU A 430 3.12 -29.38 8.19
CA GLU A 430 2.87 -30.78 8.52
C GLU A 430 2.07 -30.97 9.80
N ARG A 431 2.09 -30.02 10.72
CA ARG A 431 1.50 -30.18 12.06
C ARG A 431 0.16 -29.49 12.20
N LEU A 432 -0.06 -28.41 11.43
CA LEU A 432 -1.27 -27.61 11.50
C LEU A 432 -2.39 -28.24 10.64
N ALA A 433 -3.59 -28.30 11.17
CA ALA A 433 -4.76 -28.72 10.40
C ALA A 433 -5.10 -27.71 9.28
N ASP A 434 -5.66 -28.20 8.16
CA ASP A 434 -6.02 -27.37 6.98
C ASP A 434 -6.95 -26.20 7.32
N ARG A 435 -7.77 -26.34 8.35
CA ARG A 435 -8.69 -25.29 8.84
C ARG A 435 -8.01 -24.11 9.56
N VAL A 436 -6.69 -24.17 9.73
CA VAL A 436 -5.91 -23.12 10.40
C VAL A 436 -5.49 -22.08 9.39
N VAL A 437 -6.30 -21.03 9.22
CA VAL A 437 -6.14 -19.97 8.22
C VAL A 437 -5.97 -18.57 8.81
N SER A 438 -5.94 -18.45 10.15
CA SER A 438 -5.81 -17.18 10.86
C SER A 438 -5.39 -17.40 12.31
N CYS A 439 -4.97 -16.34 13.00
CA CYS A 439 -4.66 -16.41 14.43
C CYS A 439 -5.83 -16.97 15.27
N GLY A 440 -7.07 -16.59 14.94
CA GLY A 440 -8.25 -17.06 15.67
C GLY A 440 -8.54 -18.55 15.46
N SER A 441 -8.36 -19.08 14.26
CA SER A 441 -8.49 -20.52 13.99
C SER A 441 -7.33 -21.31 14.57
N PHE A 442 -6.12 -20.75 14.53
CA PHE A 442 -4.92 -21.30 15.14
C PHE A 442 -5.08 -21.48 16.65
N GLU A 443 -5.49 -20.45 17.38
CA GLU A 443 -5.65 -20.49 18.83
C GLU A 443 -6.69 -21.52 19.29
N ARG A 444 -7.80 -21.64 18.55
CA ARG A 444 -8.82 -22.64 18.84
C ARG A 444 -8.28 -24.08 18.62
N TRP A 445 -7.65 -24.31 17.48
CA TRP A 445 -7.05 -25.59 17.15
C TRP A 445 -5.91 -25.94 18.11
N ARG A 446 -5.00 -25.00 18.41
CA ARG A 446 -3.87 -25.22 19.33
C ARG A 446 -4.32 -25.68 20.70
N LYS A 447 -5.31 -25.03 21.30
CA LYS A 447 -5.84 -25.41 22.62
C LYS A 447 -6.41 -26.80 22.65
N GLU A 448 -6.93 -27.30 21.55
CA GLU A 448 -7.39 -28.67 21.42
C GLU A 448 -6.21 -29.64 21.22
N ALA A 449 -5.31 -29.32 20.30
CA ALA A 449 -4.17 -30.17 19.95
C ALA A 449 -3.16 -30.31 21.11
N GLU A 450 -2.93 -29.27 21.91
CA GLU A 450 -2.04 -29.30 23.07
C GLU A 450 -2.55 -30.14 24.22
N LYS A 451 -3.86 -30.46 24.29
CA LYS A 451 -4.40 -31.39 25.29
C LYS A 451 -3.89 -32.82 25.07
N ASP A 452 -3.82 -33.21 23.80
CA ASP A 452 -3.41 -34.59 23.42
C ASP A 452 -1.89 -34.66 23.21
N ARG A 453 -1.28 -33.55 22.67
CA ARG A 453 0.15 -33.48 22.35
C ARG A 453 0.73 -32.13 22.81
N PRO A 454 1.08 -31.98 24.10
CA PRO A 454 1.51 -30.68 24.66
C PRO A 454 2.75 -30.07 24.00
N ARG A 455 3.60 -30.88 23.38
CA ARG A 455 4.84 -30.47 22.75
C ARG A 455 4.79 -30.45 21.20
N LEU A 456 3.61 -30.57 20.59
CA LEU A 456 3.45 -30.70 19.15
C LEU A 456 4.11 -29.56 18.36
N LEU A 457 4.06 -28.35 18.89
CA LEU A 457 4.56 -27.13 18.25
C LEU A 457 5.94 -26.68 18.76
N PHE A 458 6.57 -27.45 19.66
CA PHE A 458 7.94 -27.15 20.09
C PHE A 458 8.92 -27.69 19.06
N ILE A 459 9.80 -26.81 18.59
CA ILE A 459 10.86 -27.15 17.65
C ILE A 459 12.04 -27.69 18.45
N GLU A 460 12.62 -28.78 18.02
CA GLU A 460 13.84 -29.33 18.59
C GLU A 460 15.05 -28.85 17.83
N ARG A 461 16.20 -28.70 18.51
CA ARG A 461 17.42 -28.13 17.97
C ARG A 461 17.89 -28.85 16.70
N GLU A 462 17.78 -30.19 16.70
CA GLU A 462 18.17 -31.07 15.59
C GLU A 462 17.33 -30.81 14.32
N GLN A 463 16.10 -30.33 14.46
CA GLN A 463 15.20 -30.02 13.34
C GLN A 463 15.55 -28.73 12.65
N LEU A 464 16.26 -27.82 13.35
CA LEU A 464 16.67 -26.52 12.84
C LEU A 464 18.14 -26.49 12.41
N MET A 465 18.93 -27.51 12.72
CA MET A 465 20.34 -27.56 12.34
C MET A 465 20.51 -28.37 11.06
N GLN A 466 21.01 -27.72 10.02
CA GLN A 466 21.38 -28.42 8.78
C GLN A 466 22.74 -29.11 8.89
N ARG A 467 23.63 -28.62 9.78
CA ARG A 467 24.93 -29.22 10.08
C ARG A 467 25.30 -28.98 11.54
N GLU A 468 26.09 -29.87 12.11
CA GLU A 468 26.71 -29.65 13.43
C GLU A 468 27.56 -28.37 13.38
N ALA A 469 27.30 -27.43 14.29
CA ALA A 469 28.16 -26.28 14.52
C ALA A 469 29.47 -26.82 15.12
N GLY A 470 30.47 -27.07 14.28
CA GLY A 470 31.81 -27.46 14.78
C GLY A 470 32.32 -26.38 15.71
N GLU A 471 32.72 -26.81 16.90
CA GLU A 471 33.50 -26.07 17.92
C GLU A 471 33.31 -24.55 18.05
N VAL A 472 32.07 -24.05 18.07
CA VAL A 472 31.81 -22.67 18.51
C VAL A 472 31.68 -22.68 20.04
N THR A 473 32.77 -22.41 20.73
CA THR A 473 32.77 -22.36 22.19
C THR A 473 32.75 -20.92 22.69
N GLU A 474 32.21 -20.69 23.89
CA GLU A 474 32.22 -19.39 24.56
C GLU A 474 33.65 -18.84 24.75
N ALA A 475 34.63 -19.74 24.88
CA ALA A 475 36.05 -19.36 24.97
C ALA A 475 36.57 -18.74 23.65
N GLN A 476 36.02 -19.17 22.49
CA GLN A 476 36.41 -18.61 21.18
C GLN A 476 35.59 -17.34 20.83
N PHE A 477 34.33 -17.29 21.25
CA PHE A 477 33.42 -16.18 20.97
C PHE A 477 32.77 -15.71 22.27
N PRO A 478 33.49 -14.97 23.14
CA PRO A 478 32.95 -14.51 24.40
C PRO A 478 31.88 -13.47 24.21
N ASP A 479 30.85 -13.49 25.08
CA ASP A 479 29.77 -12.51 25.06
C ASP A 479 30.14 -11.14 25.65
N HIS A 480 31.36 -11.04 26.23
CA HIS A 480 31.85 -9.81 26.81
C HIS A 480 33.40 -9.74 26.73
N LEU A 481 33.91 -8.51 26.72
CA LEU A 481 35.32 -8.19 26.87
C LEU A 481 35.54 -7.63 28.27
N GLU A 482 36.33 -8.32 29.10
CA GLU A 482 36.76 -7.82 30.39
C GLU A 482 38.13 -7.12 30.29
N TRP A 483 38.22 -5.89 30.78
CA TRP A 483 39.43 -5.14 30.79
C TRP A 483 39.58 -4.32 32.09
N ARG A 484 40.62 -4.62 32.88
CA ARG A 484 40.92 -3.96 34.13
C ARG A 484 39.71 -3.84 35.08
N GLY A 485 38.83 -4.85 35.09
CA GLY A 485 37.61 -4.92 35.90
C GLY A 485 36.40 -4.17 35.33
N THR A 486 36.51 -3.62 34.13
CA THR A 486 35.35 -3.11 33.35
C THR A 486 34.94 -4.16 32.33
N VAL A 487 33.59 -4.43 32.25
CA VAL A 487 33.02 -5.43 31.36
C VAL A 487 32.27 -4.71 30.23
N PHE A 488 32.63 -5.02 29.00
CA PHE A 488 32.02 -4.49 27.81
C PHE A 488 31.29 -5.61 27.06
N PRO A 489 29.96 -5.52 26.82
CA PRO A 489 29.22 -6.53 26.07
C PRO A 489 29.70 -6.59 24.62
N LEU A 490 29.80 -7.81 24.08
CA LEU A 490 30.11 -8.10 22.70
C LEU A 490 28.83 -8.66 22.00
N LYS A 491 28.56 -8.19 20.80
CA LYS A 491 27.57 -8.75 19.90
C LYS A 491 28.20 -9.14 18.57
N TYR A 492 27.70 -10.21 18.00
CA TYR A 492 28.20 -10.73 16.73
C TYR A 492 27.10 -10.56 15.67
N GLN A 493 27.49 -10.08 14.50
CA GLN A 493 26.60 -9.97 13.35
C GLN A 493 27.31 -10.49 12.10
N PHE A 494 26.60 -11.29 11.33
CA PHE A 494 27.10 -11.78 10.05
C PHE A 494 26.20 -11.32 8.91
N GLU A 495 26.50 -10.14 8.39
CA GLU A 495 25.78 -9.52 7.29
C GLU A 495 26.77 -8.74 6.42
N PRO A 496 27.44 -9.45 5.47
CA PRO A 496 28.46 -8.82 4.62
C PRO A 496 27.95 -7.57 3.92
N GLY A 497 28.65 -6.46 4.10
CA GLY A 497 28.28 -5.14 3.55
C GLY A 497 27.42 -4.29 4.48
N HIS A 498 26.99 -4.80 5.62
CA HIS A 498 26.32 -4.00 6.66
C HIS A 498 27.34 -3.32 7.57
N GLU A 499 27.03 -2.12 8.11
CA GLU A 499 27.89 -1.38 9.02
C GLU A 499 28.27 -2.17 10.28
N ASP A 500 27.37 -3.00 10.78
CA ASP A 500 27.54 -3.81 11.98
C ASP A 500 28.13 -5.22 11.68
N ASP A 501 28.56 -5.52 10.45
CA ASP A 501 29.14 -6.83 10.14
C ASP A 501 30.43 -7.06 10.94
N GLY A 502 30.49 -8.17 11.66
CA GLY A 502 31.62 -8.57 12.50
C GLY A 502 31.33 -8.53 14.00
N VAL A 503 32.34 -8.17 14.79
CA VAL A 503 32.27 -8.08 16.25
C VAL A 503 31.92 -6.66 16.66
N ASN A 504 30.86 -6.49 17.41
CA ASN A 504 30.35 -5.20 17.87
C ASN A 504 30.53 -5.07 19.37
N LEU A 505 31.36 -4.10 19.81
CA LEU A 505 31.59 -3.76 21.21
C LEU A 505 30.62 -2.69 21.65
N GLN A 506 29.75 -2.98 22.62
CA GLN A 506 28.79 -2.03 23.15
C GLN A 506 29.40 -1.22 24.29
N VAL A 507 29.50 0.10 24.10
CA VAL A 507 30.19 1.00 25.04
C VAL A 507 29.28 2.18 25.40
N PRO A 508 28.89 2.34 26.67
CA PRO A 508 28.31 3.58 27.16
C PRO A 508 29.23 4.78 26.94
N VAL A 509 28.69 5.96 26.59
CA VAL A 509 29.48 7.19 26.35
C VAL A 509 30.49 7.44 27.52
N SER A 510 30.04 7.26 28.76
CA SER A 510 30.85 7.49 29.97
C SER A 510 32.04 6.55 30.12
N LEU A 511 32.07 5.40 29.42
CA LEU A 511 33.14 4.42 29.46
C LEU A 511 34.03 4.42 28.22
N LEU A 512 33.78 5.32 27.26
CA LEU A 512 34.49 5.34 25.97
C LEU A 512 36.00 5.55 26.13
N HIS A 513 36.44 6.30 27.14
CA HIS A 513 37.85 6.53 27.49
C HIS A 513 38.53 5.29 28.05
N GLN A 514 37.78 4.32 28.64
CA GLN A 514 38.32 3.10 29.24
C GLN A 514 38.51 1.94 28.26
N VAL A 515 37.99 2.09 27.02
CA VAL A 515 38.12 1.05 25.99
C VAL A 515 39.57 0.84 25.62
N PRO A 516 40.12 -0.38 25.71
CA PRO A 516 41.56 -0.62 25.45
C PRO A 516 41.81 -0.72 23.94
N GLU A 517 42.28 0.35 23.31
CA GLU A 517 42.50 0.42 21.87
C GLU A 517 43.37 -0.73 21.34
N ARG A 518 44.56 -0.91 21.91
CA ARG A 518 45.48 -1.96 21.51
C ARG A 518 44.94 -3.37 21.71
N ARG A 519 44.13 -3.59 22.76
CA ARG A 519 43.49 -4.88 23.02
C ARG A 519 42.42 -5.21 21.98
N LEU A 520 41.75 -4.21 21.40
CA LEU A 520 40.77 -4.41 20.33
C LEU A 520 41.39 -4.95 19.04
N GLU A 521 42.70 -4.68 18.81
CA GLU A 521 43.44 -5.23 17.66
C GLU A 521 43.45 -6.76 17.68
N TRP A 522 43.49 -7.37 18.88
CA TRP A 522 43.50 -8.83 19.06
C TRP A 522 42.15 -9.50 18.75
N LEU A 523 41.14 -8.73 18.53
CA LEU A 523 39.81 -9.23 18.20
C LEU A 523 39.31 -10.29 19.22
N VAL A 524 38.51 -11.24 18.81
CA VAL A 524 38.11 -12.42 19.61
C VAL A 524 38.88 -13.66 19.18
N PRO A 525 39.14 -14.61 20.09
CA PRO A 525 39.99 -15.79 19.80
C PRO A 525 39.55 -16.56 18.56
N GLY A 526 38.23 -16.71 18.32
CA GLY A 526 37.68 -17.46 17.18
C GLY A 526 37.96 -16.82 15.80
N LEU A 527 38.24 -15.51 15.73
CA LEU A 527 38.57 -14.80 14.49
C LEU A 527 40.04 -14.38 14.40
N LEU A 528 40.79 -14.49 15.48
CA LEU A 528 42.19 -14.04 15.56
C LEU A 528 43.07 -14.77 14.55
N ARG A 529 42.92 -16.08 14.41
CA ARG A 529 43.67 -16.91 13.48
C ARG A 529 43.56 -16.41 12.05
N ASP A 530 42.33 -16.21 11.58
CA ASP A 530 42.04 -15.80 10.21
C ASP A 530 42.49 -14.36 9.95
N LYS A 531 42.42 -13.49 10.97
CA LYS A 531 42.96 -12.15 10.93
C LYS A 531 44.49 -12.17 10.75
N CYS A 532 45.19 -12.99 11.51
CA CYS A 532 46.67 -13.14 11.38
C CYS A 532 47.05 -13.70 10.01
N ILE A 533 46.33 -14.68 9.49
CA ILE A 533 46.53 -15.20 8.13
C ILE A 533 46.32 -14.11 7.08
N SER A 534 45.28 -13.27 7.23
CA SER A 534 45.00 -12.16 6.32
C SER A 534 46.13 -11.09 6.39
N LEU A 535 46.59 -10.74 7.58
CA LEU A 535 47.71 -9.80 7.77
C LEU A 535 48.96 -10.28 7.06
N ILE A 536 49.35 -11.54 7.23
CA ILE A 536 50.55 -12.11 6.57
C ILE A 536 50.37 -12.16 5.07
N LYS A 537 49.17 -12.51 4.57
CA LYS A 537 48.88 -12.48 3.14
C LYS A 537 48.93 -11.08 2.55
N GLY A 538 48.68 -10.03 3.34
CA GLY A 538 48.78 -8.61 2.97
C GLY A 538 50.20 -8.10 2.83
N LEU A 539 51.19 -8.79 3.43
CA LEU A 539 52.57 -8.39 3.34
C LEU A 539 53.13 -8.33 1.91
N PRO A 540 54.12 -7.48 1.64
CA PRO A 540 54.82 -7.43 0.36
C PRO A 540 55.37 -8.81 -0.03
N LYS A 541 55.28 -9.15 -1.32
CA LYS A 541 55.68 -10.46 -1.86
C LYS A 541 57.10 -10.95 -1.41
N PRO A 542 58.11 -10.08 -1.30
CA PRO A 542 59.45 -10.50 -0.81
C PRO A 542 59.45 -11.04 0.63
N LEU A 543 58.62 -10.47 1.51
CA LEU A 543 58.50 -10.91 2.89
C LEU A 543 57.58 -12.12 3.02
N ARG A 544 56.43 -12.09 2.38
CA ARG A 544 55.38 -13.13 2.47
C ARG A 544 55.89 -14.53 2.10
N ARG A 545 56.80 -14.64 1.13
CA ARG A 545 57.35 -15.94 0.67
C ARG A 545 58.07 -16.73 1.77
N HIS A 546 58.52 -16.06 2.82
CA HIS A 546 59.24 -16.70 3.94
C HIS A 546 58.30 -17.35 4.95
N PHE A 547 57.01 -17.07 4.85
CA PHE A 547 55.96 -17.52 5.78
C PHE A 547 55.01 -18.54 5.15
N VAL A 548 55.50 -19.43 4.29
CA VAL A 548 54.70 -20.45 3.61
C VAL A 548 55.01 -21.81 4.20
N PRO A 549 53.95 -22.63 4.54
CA PRO A 549 52.51 -22.33 4.47
C PRO A 549 52.05 -21.41 5.59
N VAL A 550 51.31 -20.35 5.23
CA VAL A 550 50.89 -19.30 6.16
C VAL A 550 50.11 -19.84 7.36
N PRO A 551 49.12 -20.74 7.20
CA PRO A 551 48.34 -21.29 8.34
C PRO A 551 49.23 -21.93 9.40
N ASP A 552 50.20 -22.75 9.02
CA ASP A 552 51.06 -23.46 9.96
C ASP A 552 51.97 -22.51 10.76
N VAL A 553 52.44 -21.44 10.10
CA VAL A 553 53.27 -20.39 10.72
C VAL A 553 52.44 -19.59 11.74
N VAL A 554 51.19 -19.27 11.38
CA VAL A 554 50.25 -18.58 12.27
C VAL A 554 49.92 -19.44 13.50
N ASP A 555 49.60 -20.73 13.31
CA ASP A 555 49.25 -21.63 14.40
C ASP A 555 50.38 -21.73 15.43
N LYS A 556 51.63 -21.81 14.97
CA LYS A 556 52.83 -21.79 15.83
C LYS A 556 53.03 -20.46 16.53
N ALA A 557 52.72 -19.34 15.87
CA ALA A 557 52.83 -18.03 16.47
C ALA A 557 51.76 -17.83 17.57
N LEU A 558 50.50 -18.16 17.29
CA LEU A 558 49.39 -17.99 18.23
C LEU A 558 49.54 -18.88 19.48
N ALA A 559 50.15 -20.04 19.35
CA ALA A 559 50.48 -20.90 20.50
C ALA A 559 51.40 -20.22 21.55
N GLN A 560 52.16 -19.21 21.13
CA GLN A 560 53.13 -18.45 21.96
C GLN A 560 52.64 -17.01 22.27
N MET A 561 51.56 -16.56 21.66
CA MET A 561 51.04 -15.22 21.83
C MET A 561 49.88 -15.20 22.83
N ARG A 562 49.79 -14.13 23.60
CA ARG A 562 48.64 -13.88 24.48
C ARG A 562 48.20 -12.42 24.28
N PRO A 563 46.88 -12.17 24.26
CA PRO A 563 46.34 -10.82 24.13
C PRO A 563 46.74 -9.97 25.35
N ASP A 564 47.52 -8.89 25.10
CA ASP A 564 47.96 -7.91 26.09
C ASP A 564 47.90 -6.47 25.53
N ASP A 565 48.61 -5.54 26.11
CA ASP A 565 48.71 -4.14 25.66
C ASP A 565 49.70 -3.92 24.49
N THR A 566 50.29 -5.01 23.96
CA THR A 566 51.15 -4.93 22.77
C THR A 566 50.32 -4.94 21.50
N PRO A 567 50.61 -4.10 20.50
CA PRO A 567 49.94 -4.18 19.18
C PRO A 567 50.04 -5.58 18.59
N LEU A 568 48.91 -6.07 17.98
CA LEU A 568 48.87 -7.42 17.40
C LEU A 568 49.96 -7.64 16.35
N THR A 569 50.20 -6.63 15.50
CA THR A 569 51.19 -6.68 14.42
C THR A 569 52.63 -6.77 14.98
N GLU A 570 52.92 -6.12 16.08
CA GLU A 570 54.20 -6.17 16.76
C GLU A 570 54.45 -7.54 17.42
N ALA A 571 53.45 -8.05 18.15
CA ALA A 571 53.49 -9.38 18.75
C ALA A 571 53.67 -10.48 17.69
N LEU A 572 52.95 -10.37 16.57
CA LEU A 572 53.04 -11.28 15.44
C LEU A 572 54.40 -11.21 14.75
N ALA A 573 54.92 -9.99 14.48
CA ALA A 573 56.26 -9.79 13.90
C ALA A 573 57.36 -10.40 14.75
N PHE A 574 57.27 -10.27 16.10
CA PHE A 574 58.19 -10.86 17.02
C PHE A 574 58.22 -12.40 16.91
N GLN A 575 57.06 -13.04 16.84
CA GLN A 575 57.00 -14.50 16.71
C GLN A 575 57.46 -14.98 15.32
N LEU A 576 57.13 -14.24 14.25
CA LEU A 576 57.61 -14.53 12.89
C LEU A 576 59.15 -14.47 12.82
N LYS A 577 59.78 -13.45 13.44
CA LYS A 577 61.22 -13.31 13.53
C LYS A 577 61.83 -14.48 14.28
N ARG A 578 61.23 -14.95 15.37
CA ARG A 578 61.71 -16.14 16.12
C ARG A 578 61.61 -17.45 15.31
N GLN A 579 60.62 -17.61 14.46
CA GLN A 579 60.46 -18.81 13.65
C GLN A 579 61.32 -18.85 12.39
N THR A 580 61.51 -17.71 11.74
CA THR A 580 62.10 -17.65 10.41
C THR A 580 63.36 -16.81 10.31
N LEU A 581 63.75 -16.11 11.36
CA LEU A 581 64.84 -15.12 11.42
C LEU A 581 64.64 -13.90 10.48
N VAL A 582 63.45 -13.76 9.91
CA VAL A 582 63.06 -12.64 9.02
C VAL A 582 62.38 -11.57 9.86
N GLU A 583 62.85 -10.35 9.76
CA GLU A 583 62.26 -9.19 10.43
C GLU A 583 61.17 -8.57 9.55
N VAL A 584 60.01 -8.32 10.13
CA VAL A 584 58.90 -7.63 9.47
C VAL A 584 58.82 -6.23 10.04
N PRO A 585 59.19 -5.17 9.30
CA PRO A 585 59.13 -3.82 9.81
C PRO A 585 57.67 -3.34 9.94
N PRO A 586 57.38 -2.41 10.87
CA PRO A 586 56.02 -1.93 11.11
C PRO A 586 55.30 -1.40 9.85
N GLU A 587 56.05 -0.75 8.97
CA GLU A 587 55.52 -0.16 7.74
C GLU A 587 55.13 -1.21 6.67
N ALA A 588 55.53 -2.47 6.86
CA ALA A 588 55.18 -3.54 5.95
C ALA A 588 53.75 -4.07 6.15
N TRP A 589 53.14 -3.78 7.29
CA TRP A 589 51.76 -4.19 7.60
C TRP A 589 50.78 -3.24 6.95
N ASP A 590 49.97 -3.75 6.01
CA ASP A 590 48.96 -2.99 5.31
C ASP A 590 47.58 -3.38 5.87
N GLU A 591 47.16 -2.69 6.91
CA GLU A 591 45.86 -2.92 7.53
C GLU A 591 44.67 -2.43 6.68
N THR A 592 44.95 -1.63 5.64
CA THR A 592 43.87 -1.18 4.73
C THR A 592 43.30 -2.32 3.87
N LYS A 593 44.07 -3.41 3.73
CA LYS A 593 43.66 -4.63 3.01
C LYS A 593 42.88 -5.61 3.87
N LEU A 594 42.70 -5.35 5.15
CA LEU A 594 41.87 -6.17 6.01
C LEU A 594 40.40 -5.87 5.76
N ASP A 595 39.62 -6.92 5.61
CA ASP A 595 38.17 -6.79 5.61
C ASP A 595 37.67 -6.15 6.91
N ASP A 596 36.65 -5.32 6.84
CA ASP A 596 36.15 -4.53 7.97
C ASP A 596 35.72 -5.39 9.17
N PHE A 597 35.28 -6.61 8.96
CA PHE A 597 34.87 -7.52 10.03
C PHE A 597 36.03 -8.05 10.89
N TYR A 598 37.28 -7.87 10.45
CA TYR A 598 38.46 -8.13 11.28
C TYR A 598 38.81 -6.96 12.22
N ARG A 599 38.04 -5.88 12.22
CA ARG A 599 38.15 -4.77 13.14
C ARG A 599 36.90 -4.71 14.01
N VAL A 600 37.10 -4.54 15.31
CA VAL A 600 35.97 -4.38 16.23
C VAL A 600 35.19 -3.12 15.89
N ASN A 601 33.89 -3.22 15.69
CA ASN A 601 33.03 -2.09 15.55
C ASN A 601 32.54 -1.63 16.92
N ILE A 602 32.67 -0.36 17.22
CA ILE A 602 32.29 0.21 18.51
C ILE A 602 30.94 0.87 18.37
N GLN A 603 29.95 0.36 19.14
CA GLN A 603 28.61 0.93 19.23
C GLN A 603 28.55 1.78 20.52
N VAL A 604 28.47 3.08 20.35
CA VAL A 604 28.34 4.03 21.47
C VAL A 604 26.91 4.10 21.91
N LEU A 605 26.63 3.83 23.19
CA LEU A 605 25.28 3.77 23.74
C LEU A 605 24.95 4.99 24.62
N ASP A 606 23.73 5.48 24.53
CA ASP A 606 23.16 6.45 25.48
C ASP A 606 22.75 5.78 26.82
N GLU A 607 22.26 6.57 27.79
CA GLU A 607 21.79 6.08 29.10
C GLU A 607 20.59 5.12 29.02
N ARG A 608 19.89 5.12 27.89
CA ARG A 608 18.74 4.23 27.63
C ARG A 608 19.13 2.98 26.87
N GLY A 609 20.44 2.77 26.64
CA GLY A 609 20.97 1.64 25.90
C GLY A 609 20.77 1.73 24.39
N ARG A 610 20.45 2.91 23.83
CA ARG A 610 20.26 3.11 22.40
C ARG A 610 21.61 3.48 21.77
N CYS A 611 21.92 2.88 20.63
CA CYS A 611 23.11 3.20 19.85
C CYS A 611 22.98 4.62 19.23
N ILE A 612 23.89 5.50 19.59
CA ILE A 612 23.95 6.89 19.10
C ILE A 612 25.06 7.12 18.07
N ALA A 613 26.06 6.25 18.05
CA ALA A 613 27.12 6.26 17.05
C ALA A 613 27.75 4.88 16.88
N ARG A 614 28.35 4.68 15.72
CA ARG A 614 29.07 3.47 15.34
C ARG A 614 30.36 3.84 14.66
N GLY A 615 31.38 3.01 14.81
CA GLY A 615 32.65 3.21 14.11
C GLY A 615 33.73 2.22 14.52
N ARG A 616 34.70 2.04 13.65
CA ARG A 616 35.89 1.17 13.90
C ARG A 616 37.12 1.97 14.29
N ASN A 617 37.02 3.31 14.33
CA ASN A 617 38.09 4.21 14.78
C ASN A 617 37.73 4.76 16.18
N LEU A 618 38.37 4.21 17.20
CA LEU A 618 38.12 4.60 18.58
C LEU A 618 38.56 6.04 18.86
N VAL A 619 39.65 6.50 18.24
CA VAL A 619 40.19 7.86 18.44
C VAL A 619 39.19 8.89 17.99
N GLU A 620 38.61 8.72 16.81
CA GLU A 620 37.58 9.60 16.26
C GLU A 620 36.31 9.63 17.12
N LEU A 621 35.88 8.47 17.62
CA LEU A 621 34.73 8.38 18.51
C LEU A 621 34.99 9.07 19.86
N ARG A 622 36.18 8.92 20.42
CA ARG A 622 36.57 9.61 21.65
C ARG A 622 36.58 11.13 21.49
N GLU A 623 37.17 11.64 20.41
CA GLU A 623 37.17 13.09 20.13
C GLU A 623 35.77 13.63 19.97
N ARG A 624 34.92 12.94 19.20
CA ARG A 624 33.57 13.34 18.92
C ARG A 624 32.67 13.40 20.16
N TYR A 625 32.89 12.50 21.12
CA TYR A 625 32.02 12.38 22.31
C TYR A 625 32.72 12.82 23.61
N ARG A 626 33.89 13.47 23.51
CA ARG A 626 34.72 13.89 24.65
C ARG A 626 33.95 14.78 25.63
N GLU A 627 33.30 15.81 25.14
CA GLU A 627 32.54 16.75 25.98
C GLU A 627 31.39 16.04 26.69
N GLN A 628 30.61 15.21 25.97
CA GLN A 628 29.52 14.47 26.55
C GLN A 628 29.97 13.43 27.58
N ALA A 629 31.08 12.78 27.34
CA ALA A 629 31.66 11.83 28.29
C ALA A 629 32.08 12.57 29.58
N GLN A 630 32.71 13.72 29.44
CA GLN A 630 33.18 14.52 30.58
C GLN A 630 32.04 15.12 31.41
N GLU A 631 30.97 15.65 30.77
CA GLU A 631 29.75 16.10 31.46
C GLU A 631 29.11 14.98 32.28
N LYS A 632 29.13 13.75 31.77
CA LYS A 632 28.58 12.58 32.47
C LYS A 632 29.42 12.16 33.67
N ILE A 633 30.74 12.23 33.57
CA ILE A 633 31.65 11.94 34.68
C ILE A 633 31.49 13.01 35.78
N GLN A 634 31.47 14.29 35.41
CA GLN A 634 31.24 15.40 36.32
C GLN A 634 29.90 15.29 37.04
N SER A 635 28.82 14.97 36.31
CA SER A 635 27.50 14.76 36.92
C SER A 635 27.46 13.60 37.92
N ALA A 636 28.33 12.62 37.78
CA ALA A 636 28.46 11.50 38.72
C ALA A 636 29.38 11.83 39.91
N ALA A 637 30.21 12.87 39.78
CA ALA A 637 31.24 13.27 40.76
C ALA A 637 30.85 14.50 41.60
N LEU A 638 29.63 14.99 41.48
CA LEU A 638 29.14 16.23 42.16
C LEU A 638 29.47 16.32 43.63
N ASP A 639 29.51 15.21 44.35
CA ASP A 639 29.84 15.17 45.79
C ASP A 639 31.33 15.31 46.08
N MET A 640 32.19 15.20 45.07
CA MET A 640 33.68 15.28 45.24
C MET A 640 34.27 16.57 44.67
N GLU A 641 33.54 17.29 43.83
CA GLU A 641 34.02 18.53 43.23
C GLU A 641 33.91 19.69 44.22
N ARG A 642 34.97 20.52 44.28
CA ARG A 642 35.03 21.65 45.17
C ARG A 642 35.71 22.85 44.49
N GLU A 643 35.06 23.99 44.56
CA GLU A 643 35.56 25.23 43.98
C GLU A 643 36.10 26.21 45.04
N GLY A 644 36.89 27.16 44.60
CA GLY A 644 37.36 28.27 45.41
C GLY A 644 38.40 27.93 46.45
N ILE A 645 39.16 26.84 46.26
CA ILE A 645 40.23 26.38 47.17
C ILE A 645 41.41 27.35 47.09
N LYS A 646 41.79 27.93 48.24
CA LYS A 646 42.94 28.85 48.33
C LYS A 646 44.05 28.36 49.28
N ARG A 647 43.79 27.25 49.99
CA ARG A 647 44.73 26.58 50.90
C ARG A 647 44.53 25.07 50.77
N TRP A 648 45.59 24.34 51.15
CA TRP A 648 45.50 22.88 51.16
C TRP A 648 44.67 22.41 52.37
N ASP A 649 43.42 22.07 52.15
CA ASP A 649 42.50 21.49 53.11
C ASP A 649 41.83 20.20 52.65
N LEU A 650 42.43 19.58 51.61
CA LEU A 650 41.82 18.46 50.88
C LEU A 650 42.24 17.08 51.44
N GLY A 651 43.18 17.03 52.45
CA GLY A 651 43.72 15.76 52.91
C GLY A 651 44.52 15.03 51.85
N GLU A 652 44.52 13.71 51.87
CA GLU A 652 45.12 12.89 50.82
C GLU A 652 44.16 12.74 49.66
N LEU A 653 44.57 13.14 48.46
CA LEU A 653 43.83 12.93 47.25
C LEU A 653 44.18 11.55 46.68
N PRO A 654 43.21 10.65 46.48
CA PRO A 654 43.48 9.36 45.86
C PRO A 654 43.92 9.52 44.41
N GLU A 655 44.80 8.68 43.91
CA GLU A 655 45.21 8.68 42.50
C GLU A 655 44.07 8.38 41.53
N GLN A 656 43.10 7.60 42.00
CA GLN A 656 41.88 7.27 41.19
C GLN A 656 40.66 7.09 42.12
N VAL A 657 39.50 7.41 41.61
CA VAL A 657 38.22 7.18 42.27
C VAL A 657 37.31 6.31 41.43
N ARG A 658 36.48 5.48 42.05
CA ARG A 658 35.43 4.69 41.37
C ARG A 658 34.12 5.34 41.64
N LEU A 659 33.48 5.86 40.59
CA LEU A 659 32.16 6.44 40.62
C LEU A 659 31.15 5.38 40.20
N ARG A 660 30.17 5.09 41.04
CA ARG A 660 29.13 4.10 40.73
C ARG A 660 27.83 4.80 40.34
N ARG A 661 27.37 4.55 39.13
CA ARG A 661 26.06 5.04 38.64
C ARG A 661 25.25 3.87 38.09
N GLY A 662 24.27 3.43 38.87
CA GLY A 662 23.49 2.22 38.56
C GLY A 662 24.37 0.95 38.58
N GLN A 663 24.48 0.24 37.48
CA GLN A 663 25.33 -0.96 37.33
C GLN A 663 26.70 -0.67 36.71
N ILE A 664 27.05 0.61 36.48
CA ILE A 664 28.24 1.01 35.76
C ILE A 664 29.27 1.58 36.77
N ASP A 665 30.47 0.99 36.83
CA ASP A 665 31.61 1.51 37.58
C ASP A 665 32.51 2.32 36.65
N ILE A 666 32.56 3.65 36.87
CA ILE A 666 33.39 4.59 36.10
C ILE A 666 34.65 4.88 36.88
N ARG A 667 35.83 4.68 36.27
CA ARG A 667 37.09 5.17 36.84
C ARG A 667 37.32 6.59 36.43
N ALA A 668 37.70 7.41 37.39
CA ALA A 668 37.98 8.82 37.17
C ALA A 668 39.10 9.28 38.08
N TYR A 669 39.71 10.40 37.75
CA TYR A 669 40.96 10.88 38.37
C TYR A 669 40.74 12.27 38.92
N PRO A 670 40.82 12.46 40.27
CA PRO A 670 40.76 13.78 40.87
C PRO A 670 41.91 14.67 40.40
N ALA A 671 41.60 15.91 40.04
CA ALA A 671 42.57 16.85 39.50
C ALA A 671 42.37 18.25 40.11
N LEU A 672 43.48 18.94 40.37
CA LEU A 672 43.49 20.33 40.82
C LEU A 672 43.65 21.26 39.61
N VAL A 673 42.61 22.03 39.29
CA VAL A 673 42.60 22.95 38.15
C VAL A 673 42.86 24.38 38.62
N ASP A 674 43.87 25.00 38.01
CA ASP A 674 44.24 26.42 38.24
C ASP A 674 43.16 27.35 37.65
N LYS A 675 42.51 28.14 38.49
CA LYS A 675 41.51 29.17 38.11
C LYS A 675 42.05 30.61 38.30
N GLY A 676 43.35 30.74 38.50
CA GLY A 676 44.00 32.05 38.70
C GLY A 676 43.89 32.58 40.14
N GLU A 677 42.73 32.91 40.64
CA GLU A 677 42.51 33.41 42.02
C GLU A 677 42.20 32.30 43.03
N SER A 678 41.96 31.09 42.57
CA SER A 678 41.68 29.90 43.37
C SER A 678 42.02 28.64 42.55
N VAL A 679 41.93 27.49 43.21
CA VAL A 679 42.03 26.18 42.58
C VAL A 679 40.69 25.46 42.76
N SER A 680 40.29 24.71 41.76
CA SER A 680 39.11 23.82 41.85
C SER A 680 39.53 22.37 41.84
N LEU A 681 38.96 21.54 42.71
CA LEU A 681 39.05 20.10 42.63
C LEU A 681 37.98 19.63 41.68
N VAL A 682 38.36 19.01 40.58
CA VAL A 682 37.48 18.42 39.56
C VAL A 682 37.86 16.96 39.34
N VAL A 683 36.99 16.22 38.73
CA VAL A 683 37.22 14.81 38.37
C VAL A 683 37.35 14.69 36.85
N LEU A 684 38.48 14.17 36.37
CA LEU A 684 38.77 14.00 34.96
C LEU A 684 38.75 12.52 34.55
N ASP A 685 38.62 12.27 33.27
CA ASP A 685 38.54 10.96 32.67
C ASP A 685 39.91 10.32 32.38
N GLU A 686 40.96 11.12 32.21
CA GLU A 686 42.30 10.65 31.88
C GLU A 686 43.34 10.93 33.01
N ALA A 687 44.12 9.91 33.35
CA ALA A 687 45.18 10.01 34.38
C ALA A 687 46.25 11.03 34.00
N GLY A 688 46.64 11.09 32.72
CA GLY A 688 47.66 12.03 32.22
C GLY A 688 47.21 13.48 32.36
N ASP A 689 45.99 13.79 31.93
CA ASP A 689 45.42 15.14 32.05
C ASP A 689 45.21 15.53 33.51
N ALA A 690 44.76 14.58 34.33
CA ALA A 690 44.56 14.82 35.76
C ALA A 690 45.89 15.15 36.46
N LEU A 691 46.97 14.42 36.14
CA LEU A 691 48.32 14.68 36.69
C LEU A 691 48.84 16.05 36.20
N TRP A 692 48.68 16.37 34.94
CA TRP A 692 49.14 17.64 34.37
C TRP A 692 48.40 18.84 34.98
N GLN A 693 47.06 18.76 35.10
CA GLN A 693 46.25 19.79 35.75
C GLN A 693 46.58 19.92 37.23
N SER A 694 46.74 18.78 37.92
CA SER A 694 47.09 18.77 39.37
C SER A 694 48.43 19.41 39.66
N ARG A 695 49.45 19.22 38.79
CA ARG A 695 50.75 19.92 38.94
C ARG A 695 50.59 21.43 38.84
N ARG A 696 49.78 21.93 37.91
CA ARG A 696 49.52 23.36 37.76
C ARG A 696 48.68 23.92 38.92
N GLY A 697 47.63 23.18 39.31
CA GLY A 697 46.77 23.55 40.44
C GLY A 697 47.55 23.59 41.74
N LEU A 698 48.40 22.61 41.98
CA LEU A 698 49.30 22.57 43.16
C LEU A 698 50.27 23.76 43.17
N ALA A 699 50.90 24.06 42.03
CA ALA A 699 51.76 25.22 41.89
C ALA A 699 50.99 26.52 42.19
N ARG A 700 49.74 26.65 41.73
CA ARG A 700 48.87 27.80 42.04
C ARG A 700 48.55 27.88 43.53
N LEU A 701 48.20 26.79 44.20
CA LEU A 701 47.95 26.76 45.65
C LEU A 701 49.16 27.21 46.45
N LEU A 702 50.36 26.72 46.11
CA LEU A 702 51.61 27.15 46.75
C LEU A 702 51.83 28.65 46.57
N LEU A 703 51.55 29.23 45.41
CA LEU A 703 51.61 30.66 45.14
C LEU A 703 50.56 31.45 45.94
N LEU A 704 49.34 30.96 46.07
CA LEU A 704 48.26 31.61 46.82
C LEU A 704 48.55 31.58 48.36
N GLU A 705 49.09 30.49 48.84
CA GLU A 705 49.42 30.31 50.27
C GLU A 705 50.63 31.16 50.71
N ASN A 706 51.56 31.40 49.76
CA ASN A 706 52.78 32.16 50.00
C ASN A 706 52.75 33.55 49.31
N LEU A 707 51.61 34.20 49.22
CA LEU A 707 51.44 35.47 48.53
C LEU A 707 52.46 36.57 48.92
N GLN A 708 52.82 36.65 50.18
CA GLN A 708 53.79 37.61 50.66
C GLN A 708 55.25 37.30 50.13
N THR A 709 55.62 36.05 50.15
CA THR A 709 56.88 35.59 49.61
C THR A 709 56.96 35.76 48.10
N CYS A 710 55.85 35.48 47.38
CA CYS A 710 55.76 35.69 45.93
C CYS A 710 55.86 37.20 45.57
N LYS A 711 55.17 38.06 46.33
CA LYS A 711 55.32 39.52 46.19
C LYS A 711 56.74 40.02 46.45
N TYR A 712 57.42 39.34 47.33
CA TYR A 712 58.85 39.64 47.62
C TYR A 712 59.75 39.21 46.44
N LEU A 713 59.55 38.03 45.90
CA LEU A 713 60.31 37.51 44.78
C LEU A 713 60.01 38.28 43.44
N HIS A 714 58.85 38.90 43.28
CA HIS A 714 58.54 39.80 42.14
C HIS A 714 59.11 41.22 42.29
N LYS A 715 59.68 41.59 43.48
CA LYS A 715 60.46 42.79 43.62
C LYS A 715 61.85 42.51 43.05
N LYS A 716 62.53 43.51 42.48
CA LYS A 716 63.88 43.42 42.01
C LYS A 716 64.75 42.93 43.20
N LEU A 717 65.07 41.64 43.21
CA LEU A 717 65.90 40.99 44.21
C LEU A 717 67.38 41.31 44.03
N LEU A 718 67.81 41.57 42.82
CA LEU A 718 69.16 41.97 42.46
C LEU A 718 69.21 43.45 42.21
N LYS A 719 70.20 44.13 42.71
CA LYS A 719 70.48 45.55 42.38
C LYS A 719 71.06 45.63 40.99
N GLU A 720 70.88 46.81 40.34
CA GLU A 720 71.38 47.03 38.95
C GLU A 720 72.84 46.63 38.75
N ASP A 721 73.62 46.79 39.76
CA ASP A 721 75.06 46.42 39.78
C ASP A 721 75.34 44.91 39.86
N GLU A 722 74.37 44.13 40.33
CA GLU A 722 74.44 42.64 40.45
C GLU A 722 73.84 41.97 39.19
N LEU A 723 73.14 42.67 38.35
CA LEU A 723 72.62 42.23 37.04
C LEU A 723 73.69 42.38 35.92
N ALA A 724 74.77 43.06 36.18
CA ALA A 724 75.84 43.30 35.23
C ALA A 724 76.98 42.29 35.34
N LEU A 725 76.90 41.34 36.26
CA LEU A 725 77.76 40.16 36.42
C LEU A 725 77.11 38.90 35.81
#